data_762a8936f6cbfd4bfb5f836934267825
#
_entry.id   762a8936f6cbfd4bfb5f836934267825
#
_cell.length_a   1.000
_cell.length_b   1.000
_cell.length_c   1.000
_cell.angle_alpha   90.00
_cell.angle_beta   90.00
_cell.angle_gamma   90.00
#
_symmetry.space_group_name_H-M   'P 1'
#
loop_
_entity.id
_entity.type
_entity.pdbx_description
1 polymer ?
#
loop_
_entity_poly.entity_id
_entity_poly.type
_entity_poly.pdbx_seq_one_letter_code
_entity_poly.pdbx_strand_id
1 'polypeptide(L)'
;MFVRSSTALIFIIFLSAGFIRAQIEITPPKTSETVQPSPSPAIDAREPETPASSIVKNIGEQPRTALSPYMPKNAPARVPRFDAPPVIDGNLNDAVWQSAAVFGDFVQTNPGDNVKPTHPTEFMMGYDSKNLYMAFRVKQDRDKVRATVARRDNIFSDDYVLVHLDTFNDQRQAYLLFFNPLGIQADGTFTEGRGEDYSLDIIMESKGVLTEDGFTIEIAIPFKSLRYEAGKNKLWGLHINRRVKYNNNEYNSWMPQNRSVAGWLNQAGHITGLEGIETTRQLEINPSLTVSESGRRTRYTFDGNPAGRFVNEGIKGDFGMTAKFSLTPTITLDFAYNPDFAQVEADAPVSTANVRFPIFFQEKRPFFLERNDIFQSGLNIVNTRAIVDPDIAAKLTGRRGKNTFGLMYASDNAPGNYSLDERESLLICRREQLADPTRLCSIERFVDKNADIGVLRVKRDIGRQHNLGMFATTYHFPDLHNNTLGFDGRFRLTQKVVTEFQVVGTNSRSCVFDPNFEPNVNQAQARFNERKCGDAFEKYRTGNGLGYRVYLERSDRNLYMNYLATGRTREYRADVGFTNRVDTNYLGSFIQYQTDRDAKKTIVYKRINNATNITYDWDGRSQGIQSNTQGMLAFQRQTFIGLGAEYGYERVFEHEFGPKRTLTRGGAFFGTDSERSAHRKEIYGFIETAPVKQLFFLLVLSHSVGNLDYDFGAGPKYPRVSAPYLAWQQQCAGVVNCTVPRPGLDPGPGDQLFIESSIRYQPTTAWQMQLNYTRTRLTRHDTGRVAFDDNVFSLRSTYQFTRDFFARMRLDYSNVSSRVRPQLVFGWTPSPGTALYAGYNDDLNYNGFNPFTRTPEHGFRSNGRTFFIKASYLFRKNF
;
A
#
# COMPACT_ATOMS: atom_id res chain seq x y z
N MET A 1 14.03 0.14 4.36
CA MET A 1 13.44 0.14 3.03
C MET A 1 14.07 -0.89 2.10
N PHE A 2 15.37 -1.13 2.15
CA PHE A 2 16.04 -2.15 1.32
C PHE A 2 15.71 -3.60 1.67
N VAL A 3 15.41 -3.91 2.89
CA VAL A 3 14.84 -5.20 3.30
C VAL A 3 13.36 -5.31 2.90
N ARG A 4 12.60 -4.19 2.68
CA ARG A 4 11.27 -4.20 2.05
C ARG A 4 11.27 -4.77 0.65
N SER A 5 12.33 -4.54 -0.14
CA SER A 5 12.33 -5.07 -1.48
C SER A 5 12.51 -6.59 -1.49
N SER A 6 13.26 -7.20 -0.57
CA SER A 6 13.40 -8.68 -0.59
C SER A 6 12.12 -9.40 -0.17
N THR A 7 11.33 -8.85 0.73
CA THR A 7 10.03 -9.44 1.11
C THR A 7 8.91 -8.96 0.20
N ALA A 8 8.99 -7.73 -0.30
CA ALA A 8 8.16 -7.23 -1.40
C ALA A 8 8.49 -7.96 -2.71
N LEU A 9 9.72 -8.40 -2.88
CA LEU A 9 10.16 -9.17 -4.02
C LEU A 9 9.57 -10.57 -4.03
N ILE A 10 9.54 -11.24 -2.89
CA ILE A 10 8.79 -12.49 -2.72
C ILE A 10 7.32 -12.23 -3.05
N PHE A 11 6.79 -11.07 -2.66
CA PHE A 11 5.43 -10.65 -2.93
C PHE A 11 5.19 -10.28 -4.40
N ILE A 12 6.16 -9.65 -5.08
CA ILE A 12 6.10 -9.31 -6.51
C ILE A 12 6.25 -10.56 -7.38
N ILE A 13 7.12 -11.48 -7.02
CA ILE A 13 7.22 -12.79 -7.67
C ILE A 13 5.89 -13.54 -7.52
N PHE A 14 5.23 -13.40 -6.39
CA PHE A 14 3.89 -13.93 -6.16
C PHE A 14 2.79 -13.20 -6.96
N LEU A 15 2.90 -11.93 -7.24
CA LEU A 15 1.94 -11.15 -8.04
C LEU A 15 2.08 -11.39 -9.54
N SER A 16 3.26 -11.74 -10.01
CA SER A 16 3.57 -11.73 -11.44
C SER A 16 3.59 -13.11 -12.10
N ALA A 17 3.80 -14.18 -11.36
CA ALA A 17 3.90 -15.54 -11.92
C ALA A 17 2.59 -16.31 -11.99
N GLY A 18 1.51 -15.72 -11.65
CA GLY A 18 0.19 -16.35 -11.78
C GLY A 18 -0.87 -15.68 -10.93
N PHE A 19 -1.88 -15.31 -11.56
CA PHE A 19 -3.05 -14.53 -11.20
C PHE A 19 -3.85 -14.94 -9.95
N ILE A 20 -3.46 -15.96 -9.24
CA ILE A 20 -4.00 -16.31 -7.93
C ILE A 20 -3.59 -15.33 -6.85
N ARG A 21 -2.67 -14.42 -7.14
CA ARG A 21 -1.98 -13.57 -6.16
C ARG A 21 -2.69 -12.33 -5.70
N ALA A 22 -3.56 -11.78 -6.49
CA ALA A 22 -4.42 -10.69 -6.03
C ALA A 22 -5.36 -11.16 -4.91
N GLN A 23 -5.33 -12.45 -4.57
CA GLN A 23 -6.27 -13.09 -3.67
C GLN A 23 -5.74 -13.47 -2.33
N ILE A 24 -4.44 -13.57 -2.21
CA ILE A 24 -3.83 -13.95 -0.98
C ILE A 24 -3.50 -12.65 -0.25
N GLU A 25 -4.47 -12.17 0.51
CA GLU A 25 -4.22 -11.38 1.69
C GLU A 25 -3.52 -12.24 2.77
N ILE A 26 -2.45 -12.93 2.40
CA ILE A 26 -1.30 -12.83 3.24
C ILE A 26 -0.64 -11.54 2.73
N THR A 27 -1.10 -10.45 3.23
CA THR A 27 -0.12 -9.61 3.79
C THR A 27 0.50 -10.50 4.89
N PRO A 28 1.68 -11.07 4.73
CA PRO A 28 2.56 -11.09 5.86
C PRO A 28 2.41 -9.67 6.35
N PRO A 29 2.17 -9.38 7.63
CA PRO A 29 2.06 -8.00 8.07
C PRO A 29 3.05 -7.32 7.22
N LYS A 30 2.65 -6.32 6.40
CA LYS A 30 3.60 -5.64 5.55
C LYS A 30 4.77 -5.53 6.44
N THR A 31 5.64 -6.50 6.34
CA THR A 31 6.92 -6.34 6.91
C THR A 31 7.38 -5.20 6.07
N SER A 32 6.83 -4.02 6.48
CA SER A 32 7.71 -2.91 6.44
C SER A 32 9.01 -3.59 6.67
N GLU A 33 9.87 -3.57 5.72
CA GLU A 33 11.24 -3.78 6.02
C GLU A 33 11.72 -2.70 6.93
N THR A 34 10.92 -2.39 7.89
CA THR A 34 11.38 -2.21 9.22
C THR A 34 12.13 -3.46 9.46
N VAL A 35 13.41 -3.29 9.53
CA VAL A 35 14.23 -4.16 10.35
C VAL A 35 13.30 -4.88 11.29
N GLN A 36 12.91 -6.11 10.92
CA GLN A 36 12.39 -7.03 11.92
C GLN A 36 13.40 -6.95 13.04
N PRO A 37 13.01 -6.58 14.24
CA PRO A 37 13.92 -6.69 15.35
C PRO A 37 14.40 -8.12 15.29
N SER A 38 15.66 -8.26 14.95
CA SER A 38 16.29 -9.57 14.99
C SER A 38 16.20 -9.99 16.44
N PRO A 39 15.61 -11.12 16.79
CA PRO A 39 15.48 -11.54 18.17
C PRO A 39 16.86 -11.63 18.84
N SER A 40 17.04 -11.13 20.04
CA SER A 40 18.23 -11.26 20.89
C SER A 40 18.26 -12.60 21.65
N PRO A 41 19.42 -13.09 22.09
CA PRO A 41 19.55 -14.38 22.76
C PRO A 41 18.76 -14.46 24.06
N ALA A 42 18.15 -15.62 24.26
CA ALA A 42 17.58 -15.97 25.55
C ALA A 42 18.66 -15.97 26.65
N ILE A 43 18.43 -15.21 27.69
CA ILE A 43 19.12 -15.40 28.94
C ILE A 43 18.42 -16.56 29.63
N ASP A 44 19.14 -17.64 29.90
CA ASP A 44 18.67 -18.76 30.72
C ASP A 44 18.12 -18.22 32.05
N ALA A 45 16.81 -18.32 32.20
CA ALA A 45 16.17 -18.05 33.48
C ALA A 45 16.40 -19.27 34.38
N ARG A 46 17.46 -19.22 35.17
CA ARG A 46 17.56 -20.08 36.37
C ARG A 46 16.59 -19.53 37.40
N GLU A 47 15.81 -20.43 37.98
CA GLU A 47 14.93 -20.18 39.10
C GLU A 47 15.67 -19.53 40.28
N PRO A 48 15.02 -18.67 41.06
CA PRO A 48 15.62 -18.04 42.20
C PRO A 48 15.70 -19.05 43.37
N GLU A 49 16.90 -19.45 43.73
CA GLU A 49 17.13 -20.08 45.02
C GLU A 49 17.01 -19.04 46.14
N THR A 50 16.33 -19.41 47.19
CA THR A 50 16.08 -18.66 48.42
C THR A 50 17.37 -18.25 49.15
N PRO A 51 17.44 -17.11 49.83
CA PRO A 51 18.66 -16.60 50.40
C PRO A 51 19.01 -17.26 51.75
N ALA A 52 20.24 -17.78 51.84
CA ALA A 52 20.86 -18.07 53.13
C ALA A 52 21.73 -16.90 53.56
N SER A 53 21.62 -16.61 54.83
CA SER A 53 22.17 -15.50 55.60
C SER A 53 23.66 -15.28 55.54
N SER A 54 24.00 -13.98 55.57
CA SER A 54 25.13 -13.32 56.23
C SER A 54 26.56 -13.84 56.14
N ILE A 55 27.42 -13.03 55.45
CA ILE A 55 28.76 -12.68 56.02
C ILE A 55 29.14 -11.29 55.46
N VAL A 56 29.23 -10.32 56.36
CA VAL A 56 29.84 -9.02 56.09
C VAL A 56 31.34 -9.21 56.00
N LYS A 57 31.93 -8.94 54.81
CA LYS A 57 33.37 -8.67 54.69
C LYS A 57 33.53 -7.34 53.94
N ASN A 58 34.22 -6.42 54.59
CA ASN A 58 34.72 -5.16 54.08
C ASN A 58 35.40 -5.38 52.71
N ILE A 59 34.81 -4.81 51.67
CA ILE A 59 35.44 -4.65 50.37
C ILE A 59 35.73 -3.17 50.21
N GLY A 60 37.01 -2.88 50.03
CA GLY A 60 37.53 -1.54 49.81
C GLY A 60 36.85 -0.78 48.71
N GLU A 61 36.89 0.52 48.82
CA GLU A 61 36.39 1.50 47.84
C GLU A 61 36.86 1.14 46.43
N GLN A 62 35.92 0.64 45.60
CA GLN A 62 36.15 0.62 44.17
C GLN A 62 36.07 2.06 43.67
N PRO A 63 36.89 2.47 42.68
CA PRO A 63 36.82 3.82 42.13
C PRO A 63 35.44 4.01 41.53
N ARG A 64 34.74 5.10 41.93
CA ARG A 64 33.48 5.52 41.33
C ARG A 64 33.69 5.63 39.83
N THR A 65 33.15 4.68 39.07
CA THR A 65 33.00 4.80 37.63
C THR A 65 32.29 6.12 37.35
N ALA A 66 32.89 6.98 36.55
CA ALA A 66 32.29 8.24 36.15
C ALA A 66 30.88 7.94 35.60
N LEU A 67 29.88 8.60 36.16
CA LEU A 67 28.50 8.47 35.72
C LEU A 67 28.45 8.79 34.22
N SER A 68 27.87 7.89 33.45
CA SER A 68 27.67 8.11 32.02
C SER A 68 26.95 9.47 31.82
N PRO A 69 27.43 10.34 30.92
CA PRO A 69 26.78 11.62 30.65
C PRO A 69 25.41 11.44 29.97
N TYR A 70 25.05 10.20 29.63
CA TYR A 70 23.84 9.88 28.89
C TYR A 70 22.66 9.47 29.76
N MET A 71 21.46 9.71 29.29
CA MET A 71 20.20 9.28 29.94
C MET A 71 20.16 7.78 30.13
N PRO A 72 19.64 7.28 31.26
CA PRO A 72 19.59 5.85 31.57
C PRO A 72 18.57 5.15 30.67
N LYS A 73 18.86 3.90 30.26
CA LYS A 73 17.96 3.09 29.44
C LYS A 73 16.91 2.31 30.23
N ASN A 74 17.14 2.12 31.50
CA ASN A 74 16.32 1.32 32.42
C ASN A 74 15.31 2.14 33.23
N ALA A 75 15.28 3.45 33.06
CA ALA A 75 14.36 4.37 33.70
C ALA A 75 13.87 5.43 32.72
N PRO A 76 12.67 6.03 32.94
CA PRO A 76 12.20 7.12 32.10
C PRO A 76 13.17 8.31 32.14
N ALA A 77 13.59 8.78 30.97
CA ALA A 77 14.42 9.96 30.85
C ALA A 77 13.56 11.22 30.99
N ARG A 78 13.96 12.14 31.88
CA ARG A 78 13.27 13.42 32.02
C ARG A 78 13.74 14.40 30.95
N VAL A 79 12.79 14.91 30.14
CA VAL A 79 13.06 15.94 29.13
C VAL A 79 13.01 17.30 29.82
N PRO A 80 14.08 18.13 29.73
CA PRO A 80 14.12 19.45 30.34
C PRO A 80 13.30 20.46 29.53
N ARG A 81 12.76 21.44 30.24
CA ARG A 81 12.14 22.61 29.60
C ARG A 81 13.22 23.65 29.31
N PHE A 82 13.19 24.20 28.09
CA PHE A 82 14.10 25.24 27.68
C PHE A 82 13.52 26.63 28.03
N ASP A 83 14.39 27.51 28.45
CA ASP A 83 14.03 28.92 28.78
C ASP A 83 13.84 29.77 27.51
N ALA A 84 14.55 29.40 26.43
CA ALA A 84 14.45 30.06 25.13
C ALA A 84 14.48 28.99 24.00
N PRO A 85 13.80 29.25 22.85
CA PRO A 85 13.86 28.33 21.71
C PRO A 85 15.24 28.35 21.05
N PRO A 86 15.79 27.22 20.59
CA PRO A 86 16.95 27.17 19.71
C PRO A 86 16.63 27.74 18.33
N VAL A 87 17.63 28.25 17.64
CA VAL A 87 17.56 28.60 16.22
C VAL A 87 17.77 27.35 15.38
N ILE A 88 16.83 26.99 14.55
CA ILE A 88 16.91 25.76 13.74
C ILE A 88 17.73 26.02 12.47
N ASP A 89 19.05 26.14 12.63
CA ASP A 89 19.98 26.42 11.52
C ASP A 89 20.87 25.20 11.18
N GLY A 90 20.79 24.12 11.98
CA GLY A 90 21.57 22.89 11.85
C GLY A 90 22.89 22.91 12.63
N ASN A 91 23.22 24.00 13.33
CA ASN A 91 24.43 24.12 14.15
C ASN A 91 24.06 24.03 15.63
N LEU A 92 24.68 23.11 16.36
CA LEU A 92 24.40 22.87 17.77
C LEU A 92 25.21 23.82 18.67
N ASN A 93 25.26 25.11 18.35
CA ASN A 93 26.02 26.13 19.06
C ASN A 93 25.18 26.93 20.06
N ASP A 94 23.84 26.80 20.01
CA ASP A 94 22.95 27.45 20.96
C ASP A 94 23.15 26.91 22.39
N ALA A 95 23.20 27.82 23.35
CA ALA A 95 23.44 27.48 24.75
C ALA A 95 22.39 26.55 25.36
N VAL A 96 21.18 26.53 24.83
CA VAL A 96 20.08 25.69 25.30
C VAL A 96 20.37 24.18 25.14
N TRP A 97 21.19 23.80 24.16
CA TRP A 97 21.59 22.39 23.96
C TRP A 97 22.47 21.84 25.08
N GLN A 98 23.13 22.72 25.87
CA GLN A 98 23.89 22.30 27.04
C GLN A 98 23.01 21.80 28.18
N SER A 99 21.75 22.24 28.22
CA SER A 99 20.74 21.81 29.21
C SER A 99 19.87 20.64 28.73
N ALA A 100 20.04 20.19 27.48
CA ALA A 100 19.21 19.14 26.89
C ALA A 100 19.42 17.77 27.55
N ALA A 101 18.41 16.92 27.50
CA ALA A 101 18.56 15.50 27.79
C ALA A 101 19.36 14.84 26.67
N VAL A 102 20.50 14.22 27.00
CA VAL A 102 21.40 13.61 26.02
C VAL A 102 21.31 12.09 26.07
N PHE A 103 21.08 11.49 24.91
CA PHE A 103 20.94 10.03 24.72
C PHE A 103 22.11 9.53 23.87
N GLY A 104 22.81 8.54 24.37
CA GLY A 104 23.98 7.95 23.73
C GLY A 104 24.04 6.43 23.91
N ASP A 105 25.24 5.86 23.79
CA ASP A 105 25.46 4.41 23.92
C ASP A 105 24.58 3.56 23.01
N PHE A 106 24.44 3.98 21.77
CA PHE A 106 23.69 3.22 20.76
C PHE A 106 24.32 1.84 20.56
N VAL A 107 23.49 0.89 20.17
CA VAL A 107 23.91 -0.46 19.80
C VAL A 107 23.54 -0.75 18.35
N GLN A 108 24.40 -1.46 17.64
CA GLN A 108 24.11 -1.96 16.30
C GLN A 108 23.23 -3.20 16.41
N THR A 109 22.02 -3.09 15.85
CA THR A 109 21.04 -4.19 15.84
C THR A 109 20.96 -4.90 14.48
N ASN A 110 21.51 -4.29 13.43
CA ASN A 110 21.65 -4.88 12.09
C ASN A 110 22.88 -4.29 11.38
N PRO A 111 23.75 -5.11 10.79
CA PRO A 111 23.78 -6.57 10.76
C PRO A 111 24.29 -7.24 12.03
N GLY A 112 24.64 -6.47 13.06
CA GLY A 112 25.02 -6.98 14.39
C GLY A 112 23.79 -7.41 15.22
N ASP A 113 24.05 -7.86 16.42
CA ASP A 113 23.04 -8.25 17.41
C ASP A 113 23.35 -7.57 18.76
N ASN A 114 22.94 -6.33 18.88
CA ASN A 114 23.23 -5.43 20.02
C ASN A 114 24.75 -5.26 20.30
N VAL A 115 25.54 -5.19 19.25
CA VAL A 115 26.98 -4.97 19.32
C VAL A 115 27.30 -3.46 19.23
N LYS A 116 28.59 -3.11 19.48
CA LYS A 116 29.04 -1.73 19.36
C LYS A 116 28.87 -1.23 17.92
N PRO A 117 28.29 -0.05 17.69
CA PRO A 117 28.13 0.52 16.36
C PRO A 117 29.47 0.98 15.77
N THR A 118 29.52 1.08 14.43
CA THR A 118 30.74 1.54 13.74
C THR A 118 31.07 3.00 14.09
N HIS A 119 30.04 3.81 14.26
CA HIS A 119 30.17 5.24 14.52
C HIS A 119 29.25 5.67 15.66
N PRO A 120 29.69 6.56 16.55
CA PRO A 120 28.87 7.06 17.63
C PRO A 120 27.78 8.00 17.13
N THR A 121 26.70 8.04 17.88
CA THR A 121 25.54 8.94 17.67
C THR A 121 25.12 9.50 19.02
N GLU A 122 24.88 10.79 19.07
CA GLU A 122 24.24 11.47 20.21
C GLU A 122 22.93 12.06 19.74
N PHE A 123 21.92 11.94 20.57
CA PHE A 123 20.62 12.56 20.38
C PHE A 123 20.32 13.45 21.58
N MET A 124 19.81 14.62 21.35
CA MET A 124 19.47 15.60 22.38
C MET A 124 17.98 15.96 22.27
N MET A 125 17.35 16.19 23.41
CA MET A 125 15.93 16.55 23.48
C MET A 125 15.66 17.56 24.58
N GLY A 126 14.79 18.54 24.26
CA GLY A 126 14.22 19.51 25.17
C GLY A 126 12.87 20.01 24.66
N TYR A 127 12.18 20.84 25.41
CA TYR A 127 10.90 21.38 24.98
C TYR A 127 10.62 22.76 25.60
N ASP A 128 9.72 23.51 24.99
CA ASP A 128 9.07 24.67 25.59
C ASP A 128 7.54 24.49 25.67
N SER A 129 6.77 25.56 25.85
CA SER A 129 5.31 25.46 25.88
C SER A 129 4.68 25.11 24.53
N LYS A 130 5.39 25.32 23.41
CA LYS A 130 4.87 25.25 22.04
C LYS A 130 5.47 24.12 21.22
N ASN A 131 6.77 23.84 21.43
CA ASN A 131 7.53 22.95 20.57
C ASN A 131 8.28 21.89 21.38
N LEU A 132 8.42 20.71 20.78
CA LEU A 132 9.38 19.70 21.12
C LEU A 132 10.63 19.90 20.25
N TYR A 133 11.80 20.05 20.87
CA TYR A 133 13.07 20.23 20.19
C TYR A 133 13.89 18.95 20.26
N MET A 134 14.48 18.59 19.13
CA MET A 134 15.36 17.43 19.00
C MET A 134 16.60 17.82 18.22
N ALA A 135 17.74 17.23 18.57
CA ALA A 135 18.95 17.41 17.80
C ALA A 135 19.75 16.10 17.73
N PHE A 136 20.50 15.95 16.65
CA PHE A 136 21.43 14.85 16.45
C PHE A 136 22.83 15.40 16.21
N ARG A 137 23.83 14.78 16.87
CA ARG A 137 25.25 14.88 16.56
C ARG A 137 25.72 13.51 16.14
N VAL A 138 26.09 13.39 14.87
CA VAL A 138 26.38 12.12 14.24
C VAL A 138 27.81 12.14 13.70
N LYS A 139 28.62 11.19 14.15
CA LYS A 139 30.00 11.06 13.65
C LYS A 139 30.05 10.01 12.52
N GLN A 140 30.76 10.34 11.45
CA GLN A 140 30.97 9.49 10.28
C GLN A 140 31.97 10.16 9.32
N ASP A 141 32.78 9.38 8.63
CA ASP A 141 33.65 9.91 7.57
C ASP A 141 32.80 10.68 6.55
N ARG A 142 33.11 11.96 6.35
CA ARG A 142 32.30 12.90 5.54
C ARG A 142 32.06 12.39 4.12
N ASP A 143 33.07 11.83 3.46
CA ASP A 143 32.98 11.29 2.08
C ASP A 143 32.11 10.04 1.97
N LYS A 144 31.85 9.37 3.08
CA LYS A 144 30.97 8.20 3.14
C LYS A 144 29.53 8.56 3.52
N VAL A 145 29.26 9.79 3.95
CA VAL A 145 27.92 10.26 4.22
C VAL A 145 27.10 10.31 2.91
N ARG A 146 25.96 9.64 2.90
CA ARG A 146 24.99 9.72 1.82
C ARG A 146 23.95 10.76 2.16
N ALA A 147 23.98 11.88 1.44
CA ALA A 147 23.08 13.02 1.65
C ALA A 147 22.68 13.59 0.30
N THR A 148 21.39 13.73 0.06
CA THR A 148 20.87 14.29 -1.21
C THR A 148 19.86 15.39 -0.93
N VAL A 149 19.78 16.35 -1.85
CA VAL A 149 18.68 17.31 -1.88
C VAL A 149 17.46 16.58 -2.43
N ALA A 150 16.71 15.94 -1.56
CA ALA A 150 15.54 15.16 -1.92
C ALA A 150 14.25 15.96 -1.67
N ARG A 151 13.17 15.55 -2.30
CA ARG A 151 11.83 15.96 -1.87
C ARG A 151 11.51 15.26 -0.54
N ARG A 152 10.66 15.89 0.30
CA ARG A 152 10.04 15.23 1.46
C ARG A 152 9.57 13.83 1.09
N ASP A 153 9.71 12.87 2.00
CA ASP A 153 9.38 11.44 1.89
C ASP A 153 10.19 10.62 0.86
N ASN A 154 11.24 11.21 0.30
CA ASN A 154 12.12 10.52 -0.67
C ASN A 154 13.59 10.46 -0.23
N ILE A 155 13.83 10.30 1.07
CA ILE A 155 15.18 10.33 1.67
C ILE A 155 15.79 8.95 1.93
N PHE A 156 15.06 7.89 1.66
CA PHE A 156 15.44 6.53 2.11
C PHE A 156 16.63 5.90 1.36
N SER A 157 17.15 6.53 0.33
CA SER A 157 18.43 6.18 -0.29
C SER A 157 19.63 6.73 0.46
N ASP A 158 19.42 7.75 1.31
CA ASP A 158 20.45 8.42 2.10
C ASP A 158 20.72 7.74 3.45
N ASP A 159 21.78 8.17 4.14
CA ASP A 159 21.87 8.01 5.58
C ASP A 159 20.70 8.76 6.22
N TYR A 160 20.19 8.27 7.33
CA TYR A 160 19.14 8.97 8.06
C TYR A 160 19.11 8.62 9.53
N VAL A 161 18.57 9.53 10.31
CA VAL A 161 18.16 9.29 11.70
C VAL A 161 16.64 9.13 11.73
N LEU A 162 16.14 8.37 12.72
CA LEU A 162 14.73 8.05 12.86
C LEU A 162 14.34 8.07 14.33
N VAL A 163 13.24 8.75 14.64
CA VAL A 163 12.60 8.74 15.96
C VAL A 163 11.22 8.09 15.83
N HIS A 164 10.97 7.04 16.64
CA HIS A 164 9.60 6.58 16.88
C HIS A 164 9.13 7.22 18.18
N LEU A 165 8.04 7.95 18.12
CA LEU A 165 7.49 8.67 19.27
C LEU A 165 6.06 8.19 19.55
N ASP A 166 5.90 7.34 20.56
CA ASP A 166 4.60 6.87 21.07
C ASP A 166 4.09 7.84 22.14
N THR A 167 3.34 8.84 21.70
CA THR A 167 2.84 9.94 22.53
C THR A 167 1.72 9.55 23.50
N PHE A 168 1.18 8.34 23.37
CA PHE A 168 0.17 7.76 24.26
C PHE A 168 0.73 6.63 25.14
N ASN A 169 1.96 6.19 24.88
CA ASN A 169 2.60 5.05 25.53
C ASN A 169 1.74 3.79 25.54
N ASP A 170 1.04 3.56 24.41
CA ASP A 170 0.16 2.42 24.27
C ASP A 170 0.84 1.20 23.63
N GLN A 171 2.10 1.36 23.19
CA GLN A 171 2.94 0.34 22.58
C GLN A 171 2.33 -0.28 21.31
N ARG A 172 1.55 0.49 20.56
CA ARG A 172 0.85 0.04 19.35
C ARG A 172 1.06 0.94 18.17
N GLN A 173 1.10 2.24 18.42
CA GLN A 173 1.29 3.24 17.39
C GLN A 173 2.28 4.27 17.84
N ALA A 174 3.17 4.66 16.92
CA ALA A 174 4.11 5.74 17.11
C ALA A 174 4.18 6.62 15.87
N TYR A 175 4.49 7.90 16.05
CA TYR A 175 4.94 8.73 14.95
C TYR A 175 6.31 8.26 14.48
N LEU A 176 6.52 8.32 13.17
CA LEU A 176 7.80 8.10 12.51
C LEU A 176 8.33 9.44 12.01
N LEU A 177 9.53 9.80 12.44
CA LEU A 177 10.17 11.06 12.13
C LEU A 177 11.57 10.77 11.60
N PHE A 178 11.75 10.90 10.29
CA PHE A 178 13.00 10.62 9.59
C PHE A 178 13.65 11.91 9.11
N PHE A 179 14.97 11.97 9.19
CA PHE A 179 15.74 13.11 8.72
C PHE A 179 17.02 12.62 8.04
N ASN A 180 17.29 13.07 6.82
CA ASN A 180 18.57 12.84 6.18
C ASN A 180 19.62 13.85 6.72
N PRO A 181 20.93 13.71 6.38
CA PRO A 181 21.98 14.61 6.90
C PRO A 181 21.80 16.09 6.53
N LEU A 182 20.95 16.44 5.54
CA LEU A 182 20.61 17.81 5.19
C LEU A 182 19.34 18.32 5.91
N GLY A 183 18.80 17.52 6.84
CA GLY A 183 17.57 17.81 7.57
C GLY A 183 16.30 17.70 6.73
N ILE A 184 16.35 17.03 5.57
CA ILE A 184 15.16 16.77 4.76
C ILE A 184 14.35 15.67 5.42
N GLN A 185 13.05 15.89 5.54
CA GLN A 185 12.11 15.11 6.32
C GLN A 185 11.49 13.97 5.49
N ALA A 186 11.19 12.87 6.18
CA ALA A 186 10.12 11.95 5.85
C ALA A 186 9.41 11.58 7.15
N ASP A 187 8.12 11.39 7.11
CA ASP A 187 7.33 11.13 8.29
C ASP A 187 6.15 10.19 8.01
N GLY A 188 5.51 9.79 9.09
CA GLY A 188 4.41 8.84 9.03
C GLY A 188 4.04 8.29 10.40
N THR A 189 3.41 7.14 10.39
CA THR A 189 3.07 6.38 11.58
C THR A 189 3.53 4.93 11.49
N PHE A 190 3.92 4.37 12.62
CA PHE A 190 4.14 2.94 12.77
C PHE A 190 3.00 2.33 13.57
N THR A 191 2.45 1.22 13.10
CA THR A 191 1.43 0.47 13.84
C THR A 191 1.85 -0.98 14.00
N GLU A 192 1.88 -1.48 15.23
CA GLU A 192 2.21 -2.86 15.53
C GLU A 192 1.35 -3.85 14.74
N GLY A 193 2.01 -4.81 14.07
CA GLY A 193 1.38 -5.81 13.20
C GLY A 193 0.96 -5.30 11.82
N ARG A 194 1.10 -4.00 11.52
CA ARG A 194 0.80 -3.40 10.21
C ARG A 194 1.99 -2.70 9.58
N GLY A 195 2.96 -2.27 10.40
CA GLY A 195 4.18 -1.60 9.95
C GLY A 195 4.03 -0.09 9.79
N GLU A 196 4.81 0.46 8.88
CA GLU A 196 4.94 1.90 8.63
C GLU A 196 3.94 2.37 7.59
N ASP A 197 3.35 3.54 7.82
CA ASP A 197 2.47 4.25 6.91
C ASP A 197 3.00 5.68 6.76
N TYR A 198 3.51 6.01 5.57
CA TYR A 198 4.12 7.31 5.23
C TYR A 198 3.13 8.31 4.64
N SER A 199 1.85 8.10 4.87
CA SER A 199 0.79 8.95 4.32
C SER A 199 0.51 10.19 5.15
N LEU A 200 1.03 10.25 6.39
CA LEU A 200 0.85 11.38 7.30
C LEU A 200 1.98 12.39 7.12
N ASP A 201 1.64 13.63 6.81
CA ASP A 201 2.54 14.77 6.80
C ASP A 201 2.48 15.54 8.13
N ILE A 202 3.56 15.50 8.90
CA ILE A 202 3.71 16.25 10.15
C ILE A 202 4.42 17.57 9.86
N ILE A 203 3.83 18.66 10.28
CA ILE A 203 4.43 19.97 10.09
C ILE A 203 5.46 20.21 11.18
N MET A 204 6.70 20.33 10.77
CA MET A 204 7.86 20.54 11.62
C MET A 204 8.92 21.31 10.85
N GLU A 205 9.81 21.95 11.58
CA GLU A 205 11.00 22.59 11.04
C GLU A 205 12.21 21.72 11.29
N SER A 206 13.11 21.62 10.32
CA SER A 206 14.36 20.90 10.48
C SER A 206 15.44 21.40 9.53
N LYS A 207 16.68 21.36 10.01
CA LYS A 207 17.87 21.72 9.26
C LYS A 207 19.01 20.79 9.62
N GLY A 208 19.79 20.39 8.62
CA GLY A 208 20.99 19.57 8.81
C GLY A 208 22.18 20.20 8.11
N VAL A 209 23.35 20.02 8.70
CA VAL A 209 24.65 20.54 8.22
C VAL A 209 25.68 19.41 8.25
N LEU A 210 26.41 19.28 7.14
CA LEU A 210 27.54 18.36 7.04
C LEU A 210 28.76 19.00 7.73
N THR A 211 29.30 18.36 8.76
CA THR A 211 30.49 18.75 9.50
C THR A 211 31.74 18.08 8.94
N GLU A 212 32.93 18.40 9.45
CA GLU A 212 34.17 17.75 9.06
C GLU A 212 34.18 16.27 9.46
N ASP A 213 33.58 15.94 10.61
CA ASP A 213 33.55 14.60 11.22
C ASP A 213 32.20 13.90 11.19
N GLY A 214 31.26 14.38 10.34
CA GLY A 214 29.92 13.79 10.18
C GLY A 214 28.84 14.77 9.78
N PHE A 215 27.79 14.90 10.61
CA PHE A 215 26.71 15.84 10.40
C PHE A 215 25.96 16.13 11.71
N THR A 216 25.27 17.27 11.72
CA THR A 216 24.34 17.67 12.77
C THR A 216 22.96 17.93 12.19
N ILE A 217 21.91 17.74 12.98
CA ILE A 217 20.53 18.03 12.59
C ILE A 217 19.84 18.68 13.77
N GLU A 218 19.08 19.74 13.52
CA GLU A 218 18.17 20.35 14.48
C GLU A 218 16.73 20.26 13.98
N ILE A 219 15.80 20.08 14.93
CA ILE A 219 14.40 19.81 14.63
C ILE A 219 13.54 20.53 15.69
N ALA A 220 12.50 21.23 15.22
CA ALA A 220 11.44 21.77 16.07
C ALA A 220 10.09 21.22 15.62
N ILE A 221 9.39 20.55 16.51
CA ILE A 221 8.07 19.96 16.24
C ILE A 221 7.05 20.71 17.11
N PRO A 222 6.15 21.51 16.49
CA PRO A 222 5.07 22.12 17.24
C PRO A 222 4.16 21.05 17.86
N PHE A 223 3.85 21.14 19.14
CA PHE A 223 2.96 20.18 19.80
C PHE A 223 1.58 20.08 19.14
N LYS A 224 1.12 21.17 18.54
CA LYS A 224 -0.11 21.19 17.73
C LYS A 224 -0.07 20.28 16.49
N SER A 225 1.11 19.90 16.00
CA SER A 225 1.28 18.94 14.90
C SER A 225 1.20 17.50 15.35
N LEU A 226 1.17 17.24 16.67
CA LEU A 226 1.10 15.91 17.28
C LEU A 226 -0.24 15.72 18.01
N ARG A 227 -0.64 14.48 18.14
CA ARG A 227 -1.69 14.07 19.08
C ARG A 227 -1.02 13.36 20.25
N TYR A 228 -1.33 13.75 21.47
CA TYR A 228 -0.59 13.28 22.65
C TYR A 228 -1.42 13.32 23.93
N GLU A 229 -0.95 12.59 24.92
CA GLU A 229 -1.31 12.82 26.32
C GLU A 229 -0.15 13.48 27.03
N ALA A 230 -0.37 14.66 27.61
CA ALA A 230 0.59 15.40 28.42
C ALA A 230 0.12 15.53 29.87
N GLY A 231 1.04 15.85 30.76
CA GLY A 231 0.79 16.12 32.18
C GLY A 231 1.76 15.43 33.10
N LYS A 232 1.66 15.75 34.39
CA LYS A 232 2.52 15.23 35.43
C LYS A 232 2.51 13.69 35.42
N ASN A 233 3.68 13.09 35.36
CA ASN A 233 3.88 11.63 35.33
C ASN A 233 3.37 10.92 34.07
N LYS A 234 3.04 11.61 32.98
CA LYS A 234 2.78 10.97 31.69
C LYS A 234 4.08 10.49 31.06
N LEU A 235 4.04 9.30 30.50
CA LEU A 235 5.18 8.70 29.80
C LEU A 235 4.88 8.67 28.31
N TRP A 236 5.89 8.95 27.50
CA TRP A 236 5.89 8.67 26.08
C TRP A 236 6.91 7.58 25.78
N GLY A 237 6.60 6.70 24.84
CA GLY A 237 7.54 5.71 24.31
C GLY A 237 8.49 6.34 23.30
N LEU A 238 9.77 5.94 23.32
CA LEU A 238 10.80 6.51 22.47
C LEU A 238 11.74 5.42 21.94
N HIS A 239 11.84 5.29 20.61
CA HIS A 239 12.97 4.66 19.95
C HIS A 239 13.73 5.69 19.12
N ILE A 240 15.05 5.71 19.26
CA ILE A 240 15.94 6.56 18.49
C ILE A 240 16.84 5.63 17.69
N ASN A 241 16.87 5.84 16.38
CA ASN A 241 17.56 4.95 15.48
C ASN A 241 18.38 5.75 14.45
N ARG A 242 19.39 5.10 13.89
CA ARG A 242 20.21 5.61 12.80
C ARG A 242 20.45 4.54 11.76
N ARG A 243 20.40 4.95 10.49
CA ARG A 243 20.76 4.09 9.34
C ARG A 243 22.05 4.60 8.71
N VAL A 244 23.05 3.72 8.60
CA VAL A 244 24.33 3.98 7.94
C VAL A 244 24.38 3.17 6.65
N LYS A 245 24.17 3.82 5.52
CA LYS A 245 23.97 3.12 4.22
C LYS A 245 25.22 2.47 3.65
N TYR A 246 26.38 3.12 3.78
CA TYR A 246 27.59 2.61 3.17
C TYR A 246 28.10 1.32 3.85
N ASN A 247 27.81 1.15 5.14
CA ASN A 247 28.29 0.02 5.93
C ASN A 247 27.22 -1.05 6.09
N ASN A 248 27.03 -1.88 5.06
CA ASN A 248 26.07 -2.98 5.07
C ASN A 248 24.65 -2.58 5.53
N ASN A 249 24.26 -1.33 5.25
CA ASN A 249 22.98 -0.78 5.69
C ASN A 249 22.81 -0.91 7.22
N GLU A 250 23.86 -0.56 7.97
CA GLU A 250 23.92 -0.68 9.43
C GLU A 250 22.74 0.07 10.08
N TYR A 251 22.13 -0.58 11.06
CA TYR A 251 21.04 0.00 11.85
C TYR A 251 21.41 0.02 13.30
N ASN A 252 21.48 1.22 13.84
CA ASN A 252 21.83 1.49 15.23
C ASN A 252 20.58 1.94 15.97
N SER A 253 20.40 1.47 17.18
CA SER A 253 19.28 1.82 18.05
C SER A 253 19.80 2.25 19.42
N TRP A 254 19.14 3.26 20.00
CA TRP A 254 19.41 3.63 21.39
C TRP A 254 19.02 2.50 22.35
N MET A 255 17.82 1.91 22.18
CA MET A 255 17.37 0.77 22.97
C MET A 255 17.85 -0.54 22.35
N PRO A 256 18.43 -1.45 23.15
CA PRO A 256 18.71 -2.81 22.70
C PRO A 256 17.42 -3.54 22.28
N GLN A 257 17.56 -4.45 21.32
CA GLN A 257 16.44 -5.19 20.77
C GLN A 257 16.54 -6.67 21.05
N ASN A 258 15.48 -7.24 21.65
CA ASN A 258 15.36 -8.67 21.89
C ASN A 258 14.56 -9.33 20.75
N ARG A 259 15.25 -10.11 19.93
CA ARG A 259 14.64 -10.82 18.80
C ARG A 259 13.64 -11.92 19.20
N SER A 260 13.63 -12.35 20.44
CA SER A 260 12.67 -13.34 20.96
C SER A 260 11.38 -12.71 21.52
N VAL A 261 11.23 -11.39 21.40
CA VAL A 261 10.04 -10.66 21.85
C VAL A 261 9.25 -10.18 20.65
N ALA A 262 8.02 -10.63 20.52
CA ALA A 262 7.11 -10.13 19.46
C ALA A 262 6.73 -8.67 19.75
N GLY A 263 6.75 -7.84 18.71
CA GLY A 263 6.48 -6.41 18.77
C GLY A 263 7.74 -5.56 18.87
N TRP A 264 7.63 -4.31 18.42
CA TRP A 264 8.69 -3.32 18.36
C TRP A 264 8.54 -2.25 19.45
N LEU A 265 7.35 -1.63 19.54
CA LEU A 265 7.10 -0.51 20.44
C LEU A 265 7.13 -0.89 21.92
N ASN A 266 6.89 -2.16 22.24
CA ASN A 266 7.00 -2.67 23.61
C ASN A 266 8.44 -2.78 24.14
N GLN A 267 9.44 -2.57 23.27
CA GLN A 267 10.85 -2.53 23.61
C GLN A 267 11.41 -1.09 23.61
N ALA A 268 10.52 -0.09 23.50
CA ALA A 268 10.88 1.32 23.54
C ALA A 268 11.36 1.75 24.93
N GLY A 269 12.30 2.69 24.95
CA GLY A 269 12.60 3.48 26.14
C GLY A 269 11.46 4.45 26.43
N HIS A 270 11.52 5.16 27.55
CA HIS A 270 10.46 6.08 27.96
C HIS A 270 11.05 7.46 28.29
N ILE A 271 10.25 8.49 27.97
CA ILE A 271 10.51 9.87 28.38
C ILE A 271 9.35 10.38 29.24
N THR A 272 9.64 11.37 30.07
CA THR A 272 8.71 12.03 30.97
C THR A 272 9.08 13.50 31.15
N GLY A 273 8.28 14.26 31.86
CA GLY A 273 8.54 15.65 32.20
C GLY A 273 7.93 16.67 31.27
N LEU A 274 7.13 16.23 30.28
CA LEU A 274 6.44 17.11 29.34
C LEU A 274 5.20 17.73 30.01
N GLU A 275 5.38 18.90 30.64
CA GLU A 275 4.40 19.63 31.45
C GLU A 275 4.25 21.07 30.96
N GLY A 276 3.10 21.69 31.22
CA GLY A 276 2.87 23.10 30.82
C GLY A 276 2.87 23.35 29.31
N ILE A 277 2.42 22.34 28.53
CA ILE A 277 2.27 22.47 27.08
C ILE A 277 0.98 23.24 26.78
N GLU A 278 1.08 24.23 25.91
CA GLU A 278 -0.09 24.97 25.44
C GLU A 278 -0.96 24.10 24.53
N THR A 279 -2.21 23.87 24.94
CA THR A 279 -3.21 23.19 24.11
C THR A 279 -4.06 24.23 23.40
N THR A 280 -3.82 24.43 22.13
CA THR A 280 -4.64 25.35 21.30
C THR A 280 -5.52 24.54 20.36
N ARG A 281 -6.74 25.05 20.12
CA ARG A 281 -7.59 24.54 19.04
C ARG A 281 -7.06 25.10 17.72
N GLN A 282 -7.05 24.28 16.70
CA GLN A 282 -6.54 24.68 15.38
C GLN A 282 -7.59 24.44 14.32
N LEU A 283 -7.77 25.43 13.46
CA LEU A 283 -8.52 25.33 12.21
C LEU A 283 -7.53 25.44 11.05
N GLU A 284 -7.55 24.44 10.20
CA GLU A 284 -6.84 24.43 8.93
C GLU A 284 -7.85 24.45 7.80
N ILE A 285 -7.67 25.29 6.80
CA ILE A 285 -8.50 25.35 5.59
C ILE A 285 -7.55 25.31 4.41
N ASN A 286 -7.77 24.37 3.51
CA ASN A 286 -6.95 24.16 2.33
C ASN A 286 -7.81 24.20 1.05
N PRO A 287 -8.10 25.40 0.51
CA PRO A 287 -8.69 25.51 -0.81
C PRO A 287 -7.70 25.04 -1.88
N SER A 288 -8.25 24.45 -2.93
CA SER A 288 -7.52 24.03 -4.12
C SER A 288 -8.27 24.45 -5.38
N LEU A 289 -7.52 24.82 -6.41
CA LEU A 289 -8.04 25.14 -7.73
C LEU A 289 -7.23 24.37 -8.76
N THR A 290 -7.92 23.60 -9.60
CA THR A 290 -7.33 22.94 -10.75
C THR A 290 -7.95 23.50 -12.02
N VAL A 291 -7.10 23.97 -12.92
CA VAL A 291 -7.50 24.39 -14.27
C VAL A 291 -6.89 23.39 -15.23
N SER A 292 -7.71 22.80 -16.10
CA SER A 292 -7.27 21.78 -17.05
C SER A 292 -7.91 21.94 -18.43
N GLU A 293 -7.15 21.54 -19.46
CA GLU A 293 -7.63 21.31 -20.83
C GLU A 293 -7.33 19.88 -21.18
N SER A 294 -8.36 19.17 -21.60
CA SER A 294 -8.27 17.76 -21.95
C SER A 294 -8.71 17.53 -23.40
N GLY A 295 -8.07 16.56 -24.04
CA GLY A 295 -8.51 16.02 -25.32
C GLY A 295 -8.70 14.51 -25.21
N ARG A 296 -9.64 13.96 -25.93
CA ARG A 296 -9.93 12.52 -25.95
C ARG A 296 -10.48 12.03 -27.27
N ARG A 297 -10.37 10.75 -27.54
CA ARG A 297 -11.06 10.11 -28.67
C ARG A 297 -12.50 9.81 -28.31
N THR A 298 -13.41 10.02 -29.28
CA THR A 298 -14.82 9.66 -29.16
C THR A 298 -15.01 8.16 -29.28
N ARG A 299 -15.95 7.61 -28.51
CA ARG A 299 -16.28 6.17 -28.54
C ARG A 299 -17.28 5.83 -29.63
N TYR A 300 -18.22 6.71 -29.92
CA TYR A 300 -19.32 6.50 -30.83
C TYR A 300 -19.25 7.43 -32.05
N THR A 301 -19.90 7.02 -33.12
CA THR A 301 -20.17 7.88 -34.28
C THR A 301 -21.25 8.89 -33.92
N PHE A 302 -20.99 10.18 -34.08
CA PHE A 302 -21.85 11.24 -33.64
C PHE A 302 -21.96 12.32 -34.73
N ASP A 303 -23.18 12.79 -35.07
CA ASP A 303 -23.42 13.83 -36.05
C ASP A 303 -22.61 13.67 -37.35
N GLY A 304 -22.52 12.43 -37.86
CA GLY A 304 -21.70 12.10 -39.03
C GLY A 304 -20.20 12.02 -38.79
N ASN A 305 -19.73 12.24 -37.54
CA ASN A 305 -18.32 12.08 -37.20
C ASN A 305 -18.02 10.62 -36.80
N PRO A 306 -16.95 10.02 -37.38
CA PRO A 306 -16.60 8.63 -37.07
C PRO A 306 -16.11 8.44 -35.64
N ALA A 307 -16.39 7.26 -35.07
CA ALA A 307 -15.79 6.82 -33.82
C ALA A 307 -14.24 6.88 -33.92
N GLY A 308 -13.60 7.17 -32.77
CA GLY A 308 -12.15 7.29 -32.71
C GLY A 308 -11.56 8.63 -33.17
N ARG A 309 -12.41 9.63 -33.49
CA ARG A 309 -11.97 11.00 -33.71
C ARG A 309 -11.46 11.61 -32.40
N PHE A 310 -10.36 12.36 -32.50
CA PHE A 310 -9.83 13.11 -31.35
C PHE A 310 -10.54 14.46 -31.23
N VAL A 311 -11.05 14.76 -30.02
CA VAL A 311 -11.75 16.00 -29.72
C VAL A 311 -11.08 16.68 -28.54
N ASN A 312 -10.82 17.98 -28.68
CA ASN A 312 -10.38 18.82 -27.57
C ASN A 312 -11.60 19.32 -26.81
N GLU A 313 -11.58 19.18 -25.51
CA GLU A 313 -12.58 19.76 -24.62
C GLU A 313 -12.18 21.19 -24.25
N GLY A 314 -13.14 22.01 -23.84
CA GLY A 314 -12.86 23.35 -23.34
C GLY A 314 -12.12 23.34 -22.01
N ILE A 315 -11.54 24.48 -21.66
CA ILE A 315 -10.89 24.65 -20.35
C ILE A 315 -11.92 24.43 -19.24
N LYS A 316 -11.57 23.58 -18.29
CA LYS A 316 -12.36 23.29 -17.08
C LYS A 316 -11.63 23.82 -15.85
N GLY A 317 -12.39 24.39 -14.93
CA GLY A 317 -11.90 24.80 -13.63
C GLY A 317 -12.63 24.04 -12.54
N ASP A 318 -11.90 23.36 -11.68
CA ASP A 318 -12.41 22.63 -10.52
C ASP A 318 -11.92 23.30 -9.24
N PHE A 319 -12.85 23.72 -8.41
CA PHE A 319 -12.60 24.25 -7.08
C PHE A 319 -12.94 23.20 -6.02
N GLY A 320 -12.00 22.92 -5.16
CA GLY A 320 -12.18 22.06 -4.01
C GLY A 320 -11.70 22.69 -2.73
N MET A 321 -12.14 22.18 -1.60
CA MET A 321 -11.75 22.65 -0.29
C MET A 321 -11.68 21.50 0.71
N THR A 322 -10.63 21.44 1.50
CA THR A 322 -10.60 20.63 2.72
C THR A 322 -10.45 21.50 3.94
N ALA A 323 -11.11 21.14 5.04
CA ALA A 323 -11.03 21.84 6.31
C ALA A 323 -10.79 20.81 7.42
N LYS A 324 -9.94 21.17 8.39
CA LYS A 324 -9.62 20.34 9.54
C LYS A 324 -9.74 21.17 10.80
N PHE A 325 -10.51 20.67 11.74
CA PHE A 325 -10.71 21.32 13.02
C PHE A 325 -10.33 20.38 14.17
N SER A 326 -9.29 20.75 14.91
CA SER A 326 -8.87 20.06 16.12
C SER A 326 -9.78 20.47 17.28
N LEU A 327 -10.80 19.64 17.57
CA LEU A 327 -11.74 19.87 18.70
C LEU A 327 -11.03 19.79 20.05
N THR A 328 -10.10 18.83 20.16
CA THR A 328 -9.20 18.66 21.30
C THR A 328 -7.85 18.14 20.75
N PRO A 329 -6.77 18.10 21.55
CA PRO A 329 -5.51 17.50 21.11
C PRO A 329 -5.62 16.05 20.62
N THR A 330 -6.71 15.36 20.95
CA THR A 330 -6.92 13.96 20.60
C THR A 330 -8.10 13.69 19.67
N ILE A 331 -8.93 14.69 19.35
CA ILE A 331 -10.14 14.55 18.53
C ILE A 331 -10.11 15.57 17.40
N THR A 332 -10.28 15.14 16.17
CA THR A 332 -10.28 15.98 14.97
C THR A 332 -11.50 15.72 14.10
N LEU A 333 -12.07 16.79 13.58
CA LEU A 333 -13.09 16.78 12.54
C LEU A 333 -12.45 17.24 11.23
N ASP A 334 -12.50 16.41 10.21
CA ASP A 334 -12.06 16.71 8.85
C ASP A 334 -13.30 16.82 7.95
N PHE A 335 -13.30 17.79 7.05
CA PHE A 335 -14.34 18.03 6.07
C PHE A 335 -13.72 18.23 4.69
N ALA A 336 -14.37 17.73 3.65
CA ALA A 336 -13.98 17.97 2.27
C ALA A 336 -15.22 18.29 1.43
N TYR A 337 -15.11 19.31 0.59
CA TYR A 337 -16.09 19.72 -0.41
C TYR A 337 -15.42 19.65 -1.78
N ASN A 338 -16.02 18.92 -2.71
CA ASN A 338 -15.49 18.69 -4.05
C ASN A 338 -13.94 18.56 -4.04
N PRO A 339 -13.40 17.64 -3.22
CA PRO A 339 -11.95 17.54 -3.09
C PRO A 339 -11.37 17.15 -4.43
N ASP A 340 -10.45 17.98 -4.95
CA ASP A 340 -9.74 17.67 -6.17
C ASP A 340 -8.81 16.47 -5.94
N PHE A 341 -9.27 15.32 -6.36
CA PHE A 341 -8.52 14.07 -6.37
C PHE A 341 -7.75 13.84 -7.67
N ALA A 342 -7.62 14.87 -8.53
CA ALA A 342 -6.74 14.79 -9.68
C ALA A 342 -5.33 14.40 -9.22
N GLN A 343 -4.98 13.15 -9.49
CA GLN A 343 -3.73 12.59 -9.01
C GLN A 343 -2.57 13.18 -9.81
N VAL A 344 -1.73 13.95 -9.13
CA VAL A 344 -0.45 14.40 -9.68
C VAL A 344 0.49 13.20 -9.95
N GLU A 345 0.25 12.06 -9.28
CA GLU A 345 0.95 10.79 -9.50
C GLU A 345 -0.01 9.68 -9.94
N ALA A 346 0.06 9.28 -11.20
CA ALA A 346 -0.63 8.11 -11.69
C ALA A 346 -0.11 6.81 -11.02
N ASP A 347 -0.96 5.78 -10.97
CA ASP A 347 -0.56 4.46 -10.49
C ASP A 347 0.51 3.84 -11.41
N ALA A 348 1.34 2.97 -10.84
CA ALA A 348 2.35 2.27 -11.64
C ALA A 348 1.68 1.37 -12.69
N PRO A 349 2.22 1.30 -13.92
CA PRO A 349 1.69 0.39 -14.93
C PRO A 349 1.90 -1.05 -14.48
N VAL A 350 0.85 -1.84 -14.66
CA VAL A 350 0.87 -3.28 -14.41
C VAL A 350 0.31 -4.00 -15.62
N SER A 351 0.82 -5.21 -15.89
CA SER A 351 0.24 -6.05 -16.94
C SER A 351 -1.19 -6.43 -16.56
N THR A 352 -2.11 -6.29 -17.50
CA THR A 352 -3.51 -6.70 -17.36
C THR A 352 -3.82 -7.95 -18.19
N ALA A 353 -2.81 -8.55 -18.85
CA ALA A 353 -2.98 -9.78 -19.62
C ALA A 353 -3.27 -10.96 -18.69
N ASN A 354 -4.27 -11.78 -19.03
CA ASN A 354 -4.65 -12.99 -18.29
C ASN A 354 -5.04 -12.75 -16.82
N VAL A 355 -5.56 -11.54 -16.47
CA VAL A 355 -5.98 -11.17 -15.10
C VAL A 355 -7.38 -11.67 -14.82
N ARG A 356 -7.52 -12.50 -13.76
CA ARG A 356 -8.82 -13.06 -13.32
C ARG A 356 -9.51 -12.20 -12.27
N PHE A 357 -8.75 -11.51 -11.43
CA PHE A 357 -9.27 -10.82 -10.24
C PHE A 357 -8.89 -9.35 -10.22
N PRO A 358 -9.68 -8.49 -9.56
CA PRO A 358 -9.38 -7.07 -9.44
C PRO A 358 -8.02 -6.80 -8.79
N ILE A 359 -7.31 -5.79 -9.29
CA ILE A 359 -6.03 -5.36 -8.76
C ILE A 359 -6.26 -4.33 -7.65
N PHE A 360 -5.60 -4.52 -6.50
CA PHE A 360 -5.65 -3.59 -5.39
C PHE A 360 -4.68 -2.43 -5.62
N PHE A 361 -5.16 -1.20 -5.48
CA PHE A 361 -4.34 0.01 -5.48
C PHE A 361 -4.39 0.70 -4.11
N GLN A 362 -3.26 1.21 -3.67
CA GLN A 362 -3.17 1.93 -2.40
C GLN A 362 -3.83 3.31 -2.50
N GLU A 363 -4.39 3.81 -1.39
CA GLU A 363 -4.90 5.17 -1.29
C GLU A 363 -3.75 6.19 -1.41
N LYS A 364 -3.99 7.32 -2.06
CA LYS A 364 -3.03 8.41 -2.26
C LYS A 364 -3.60 9.79 -1.92
N ARG A 365 -4.91 9.88 -1.71
CA ARG A 365 -5.62 11.14 -1.48
C ARG A 365 -5.48 11.58 -0.03
N PRO A 366 -4.95 12.80 0.24
CA PRO A 366 -4.60 13.25 1.60
C PRO A 366 -5.75 13.18 2.61
N PHE A 367 -6.96 13.56 2.22
CA PHE A 367 -8.13 13.49 3.10
C PHE A 367 -8.39 12.08 3.63
N PHE A 368 -8.25 11.05 2.79
CA PHE A 368 -8.48 9.66 3.19
C PHE A 368 -7.28 9.02 3.87
N LEU A 369 -6.07 9.49 3.58
CA LEU A 369 -4.83 8.97 4.16
C LEU A 369 -4.72 9.32 5.65
N GLU A 370 -5.13 10.53 6.03
CA GLU A 370 -5.02 10.96 7.42
C GLU A 370 -5.83 10.07 8.35
N ARG A 371 -5.14 9.43 9.32
CA ARG A 371 -5.73 8.49 10.30
C ARG A 371 -6.45 7.28 9.66
N ASN A 372 -6.03 6.89 8.49
CA ASN A 372 -6.53 5.69 7.82
C ASN A 372 -6.28 4.41 8.65
N ASP A 373 -5.25 4.40 9.49
CA ASP A 373 -4.92 3.33 10.43
C ASP A 373 -6.10 2.91 11.33
N ILE A 374 -7.00 3.85 11.67
CA ILE A 374 -8.20 3.56 12.46
C ILE A 374 -9.13 2.63 11.68
N PHE A 375 -9.31 2.87 10.38
CA PHE A 375 -10.26 2.16 9.52
C PHE A 375 -9.71 0.86 8.90
N GLN A 376 -8.40 0.66 8.94
CA GLN A 376 -7.79 -0.56 8.41
C GLN A 376 -8.21 -1.81 9.17
N SER A 377 -8.46 -2.89 8.42
CA SER A 377 -8.85 -4.21 8.98
C SER A 377 -8.27 -5.35 8.15
N GLY A 378 -8.23 -6.55 8.75
CA GLY A 378 -7.66 -7.72 8.09
C GLY A 378 -8.48 -8.25 6.91
N LEU A 379 -9.77 -7.96 6.84
CA LEU A 379 -10.66 -8.33 5.71
C LEU A 379 -10.89 -7.18 4.72
N ASN A 380 -10.17 -6.05 4.88
CA ASN A 380 -10.29 -4.85 4.03
C ASN A 380 -11.74 -4.38 3.81
N ILE A 381 -12.54 -4.37 4.89
CA ILE A 381 -13.94 -3.94 4.83
C ILE A 381 -14.11 -2.43 4.64
N VAL A 382 -13.02 -1.67 4.76
CA VAL A 382 -12.92 -0.26 4.42
C VAL A 382 -11.73 -0.08 3.49
N ASN A 383 -11.99 0.35 2.26
CA ASN A 383 -11.02 0.76 1.27
C ASN A 383 -11.51 2.07 0.66
N THR A 384 -10.91 3.16 1.06
CA THR A 384 -11.36 4.51 0.66
C THR A 384 -11.31 4.76 -0.85
N ARG A 385 -10.55 3.95 -1.60
CA ARG A 385 -10.59 3.96 -3.09
C ARG A 385 -11.94 3.53 -3.68
N ALA A 386 -12.81 2.89 -2.90
CA ALA A 386 -14.19 2.62 -3.29
C ALA A 386 -15.04 3.89 -3.35
N ILE A 387 -14.63 4.96 -2.65
CA ILE A 387 -15.20 6.32 -2.73
C ILE A 387 -14.43 7.04 -3.83
N VAL A 388 -15.00 7.19 -5.01
CA VAL A 388 -14.23 7.60 -6.20
C VAL A 388 -14.21 9.11 -6.39
N ASP A 389 -15.38 9.76 -6.37
CA ASP A 389 -15.57 11.18 -6.69
C ASP A 389 -16.61 11.82 -5.73
N PRO A 390 -16.26 11.99 -4.44
CA PRO A 390 -17.20 12.53 -3.47
C PRO A 390 -17.37 14.04 -3.61
N ASP A 391 -18.64 14.49 -3.73
CA ASP A 391 -19.00 15.90 -3.65
C ASP A 391 -18.72 16.45 -2.23
N ILE A 392 -19.05 15.63 -1.22
CA ILE A 392 -18.88 15.96 0.20
C ILE A 392 -18.33 14.74 0.93
N ALA A 393 -17.36 14.96 1.79
CA ALA A 393 -16.91 13.97 2.74
C ALA A 393 -16.63 14.60 4.11
N ALA A 394 -16.95 13.89 5.17
CA ALA A 394 -16.67 14.29 6.55
C ALA A 394 -16.11 13.12 7.34
N LYS A 395 -15.16 13.40 8.24
CA LYS A 395 -14.50 12.37 9.03
C LYS A 395 -14.22 12.91 10.45
N LEU A 396 -14.76 12.23 11.45
CA LEU A 396 -14.46 12.50 12.86
C LEU A 396 -13.60 11.36 13.40
N THR A 397 -12.38 11.67 13.82
CA THR A 397 -11.47 10.68 14.37
C THR A 397 -10.92 11.12 15.71
N GLY A 398 -10.73 10.18 16.62
CA GLY A 398 -10.18 10.56 17.90
C GLY A 398 -9.90 9.39 18.84
N ARG A 399 -9.33 9.78 19.98
CA ARG A 399 -9.11 8.90 21.12
C ARG A 399 -9.58 9.58 22.39
N ARG A 400 -10.31 8.85 23.22
CA ARG A 400 -10.69 9.29 24.58
C ARG A 400 -10.43 8.16 25.57
N GLY A 401 -9.40 8.36 26.38
CA GLY A 401 -8.90 7.32 27.28
C GLY A 401 -8.49 6.07 26.51
N LYS A 402 -9.11 4.93 26.81
CA LYS A 402 -8.83 3.64 26.17
C LYS A 402 -9.61 3.38 24.88
N ASN A 403 -10.48 4.31 24.47
CA ASN A 403 -11.30 4.13 23.28
C ASN A 403 -10.77 4.98 22.14
N THR A 404 -10.54 4.37 20.98
CA THR A 404 -10.25 5.02 19.70
C THR A 404 -11.48 4.87 18.82
N PHE A 405 -11.89 5.95 18.14
CA PHE A 405 -13.06 5.94 17.29
C PHE A 405 -12.82 6.68 15.97
N GLY A 406 -13.54 6.27 14.96
CA GLY A 406 -13.61 6.91 13.65
C GLY A 406 -15.02 6.82 13.11
N LEU A 407 -15.53 7.94 12.63
CA LEU A 407 -16.77 8.06 11.87
C LEU A 407 -16.43 8.74 10.56
N MET A 408 -16.88 8.19 9.45
CA MET A 408 -16.70 8.80 8.12
C MET A 408 -18.01 8.73 7.35
N TYR A 409 -18.33 9.82 6.66
CA TYR A 409 -19.43 9.91 5.71
C TYR A 409 -18.91 10.46 4.39
N ALA A 410 -19.43 9.97 3.27
CA ALA A 410 -19.17 10.51 1.94
C ALA A 410 -20.41 10.39 1.06
N SER A 411 -20.66 11.42 0.25
CA SER A 411 -21.63 11.42 -0.84
C SER A 411 -20.85 11.34 -2.14
N ASP A 412 -20.85 10.17 -2.80
CA ASP A 412 -20.02 9.85 -3.96
C ASP A 412 -20.83 9.93 -5.25
N ASN A 413 -20.46 10.87 -6.09
CA ASN A 413 -21.09 11.14 -7.39
C ASN A 413 -20.70 10.10 -8.46
N ALA A 414 -19.55 9.42 -8.32
CA ALA A 414 -19.03 8.53 -9.35
C ALA A 414 -20.02 7.47 -9.88
N PRO A 415 -20.84 6.80 -9.06
CA PRO A 415 -21.78 5.79 -9.56
C PRO A 415 -22.88 6.34 -10.48
N GLY A 416 -23.21 7.63 -10.34
CA GLY A 416 -24.19 8.32 -11.16
C GLY A 416 -23.61 9.22 -12.25
N ASN A 417 -22.30 9.39 -12.28
CA ASN A 417 -21.60 10.24 -13.24
C ASN A 417 -21.34 9.51 -14.57
N TYR A 418 -22.38 9.37 -15.38
CA TYR A 418 -22.31 8.76 -16.69
C TYR A 418 -21.61 9.67 -17.70
N SER A 419 -20.85 9.07 -18.63
CA SER A 419 -20.18 9.77 -19.72
C SER A 419 -21.16 10.51 -20.64
N LEU A 420 -20.68 11.53 -21.35
CA LEU A 420 -21.49 12.25 -22.33
C LEU A 420 -22.12 11.30 -23.35
N ASP A 421 -21.38 10.30 -23.82
CA ASP A 421 -21.85 9.30 -24.77
C ASP A 421 -23.02 8.45 -24.20
N GLU A 422 -22.95 8.09 -22.91
CA GLU A 422 -24.03 7.34 -22.23
C GLU A 422 -25.26 8.22 -22.00
N ARG A 423 -25.06 9.48 -21.62
CA ARG A 423 -26.13 10.46 -21.43
C ARG A 423 -26.87 10.73 -22.73
N GLU A 424 -26.18 10.77 -23.84
CA GLU A 424 -26.75 10.93 -25.15
C GLU A 424 -27.52 9.70 -25.61
N SER A 425 -26.97 8.50 -25.37
CA SER A 425 -27.72 7.25 -25.58
C SER A 425 -29.01 7.25 -24.78
N LEU A 426 -29.05 7.86 -23.58
CA LEU A 426 -30.27 8.06 -22.80
C LEU A 426 -31.24 9.03 -23.49
N LEU A 427 -30.76 10.13 -24.06
CA LEU A 427 -31.63 11.09 -24.79
C LEU A 427 -32.25 10.45 -26.02
N ILE A 428 -31.53 9.64 -26.78
CA ILE A 428 -32.04 8.85 -27.89
C ILE A 428 -33.11 7.87 -27.39
N CYS A 429 -32.80 7.11 -26.31
CA CYS A 429 -33.76 6.19 -25.71
C CYS A 429 -35.05 6.90 -25.27
N ARG A 430 -34.98 8.06 -24.65
CA ARG A 430 -36.14 8.85 -24.23
C ARG A 430 -36.99 9.35 -25.45
N ARG A 431 -36.31 9.71 -26.54
CA ARG A 431 -37.02 10.10 -27.77
C ARG A 431 -37.77 8.92 -28.36
N GLU A 432 -37.15 7.74 -28.37
CA GLU A 432 -37.79 6.51 -28.84
C GLU A 432 -38.94 6.04 -27.92
N GLN A 433 -38.81 6.32 -26.59
CA GLN A 433 -39.89 6.08 -25.62
C GLN A 433 -41.14 6.92 -25.86
N LEU A 434 -41.01 8.11 -26.45
CA LEU A 434 -42.18 8.91 -26.87
C LEU A 434 -42.99 8.21 -27.95
N ALA A 435 -42.37 7.41 -28.80
CA ALA A 435 -43.05 6.61 -29.84
C ALA A 435 -43.49 5.23 -29.30
N ASP A 436 -42.79 4.67 -28.36
CA ASP A 436 -43.09 3.40 -27.68
C ASP A 436 -42.96 3.57 -26.15
N PRO A 437 -44.04 3.88 -25.44
CA PRO A 437 -44.04 4.08 -23.98
C PRO A 437 -43.60 2.85 -23.15
N THR A 438 -43.61 1.68 -23.76
CA THR A 438 -43.14 0.44 -23.10
C THR A 438 -41.63 0.32 -23.07
N ARG A 439 -40.93 1.11 -23.88
CA ARG A 439 -39.45 1.11 -23.91
C ARG A 439 -38.86 1.72 -22.64
N LEU A 440 -37.98 1.04 -22.02
CA LEU A 440 -37.30 1.49 -20.80
C LEU A 440 -35.86 1.91 -21.08
N CYS A 441 -35.48 3.04 -20.47
CA CYS A 441 -34.13 3.60 -20.55
C CYS A 441 -33.34 3.19 -19.33
N SER A 442 -32.42 2.26 -19.51
CA SER A 442 -31.77 1.47 -18.43
C SER A 442 -31.03 2.28 -17.36
N ILE A 443 -30.43 3.43 -17.73
CA ILE A 443 -29.61 4.23 -16.80
C ILE A 443 -30.33 5.43 -16.18
N GLU A 444 -31.55 5.75 -16.65
CA GLU A 444 -32.27 6.99 -16.32
C GLU A 444 -32.39 7.26 -14.81
N ARG A 445 -32.65 6.23 -14.02
CA ARG A 445 -32.83 6.35 -12.56
C ARG A 445 -31.53 6.50 -11.77
N PHE A 446 -30.39 6.28 -12.40
CA PHE A 446 -29.07 6.35 -11.79
C PHE A 446 -28.30 7.61 -12.15
N VAL A 447 -28.64 8.25 -13.30
CA VAL A 447 -27.95 9.46 -13.76
C VAL A 447 -28.08 10.57 -12.72
N ASP A 448 -26.94 11.21 -12.40
CA ASP A 448 -26.79 12.30 -11.43
C ASP A 448 -27.26 11.92 -10.00
N LYS A 449 -27.20 10.65 -9.66
CA LYS A 449 -27.43 10.18 -8.29
C LYS A 449 -26.09 9.87 -7.60
N ASN A 450 -26.02 10.25 -6.34
CA ASN A 450 -24.88 9.97 -5.50
C ASN A 450 -25.09 8.68 -4.69
N ALA A 451 -23.99 8.02 -4.38
CA ALA A 451 -23.99 6.97 -3.37
C ALA A 451 -23.69 7.57 -1.98
N ASP A 452 -24.50 7.23 -1.01
CA ASP A 452 -24.28 7.56 0.39
C ASP A 452 -23.44 6.47 1.07
N ILE A 453 -22.31 6.86 1.65
CA ILE A 453 -21.35 5.96 2.25
C ILE A 453 -21.11 6.37 3.70
N GLY A 454 -21.28 5.43 4.61
CA GLY A 454 -21.02 5.61 6.04
C GLY A 454 -20.07 4.56 6.58
N VAL A 455 -19.16 4.96 7.46
CA VAL A 455 -18.22 4.07 8.15
C VAL A 455 -18.16 4.43 9.62
N LEU A 456 -18.34 3.48 10.50
CA LEU A 456 -18.12 3.59 11.94
C LEU A 456 -17.07 2.59 12.39
N ARG A 457 -16.12 3.05 13.15
CA ARG A 457 -15.06 2.25 13.78
C ARG A 457 -14.92 2.61 15.24
N VAL A 458 -14.93 1.62 16.12
CA VAL A 458 -14.63 1.80 17.54
C VAL A 458 -13.65 0.72 17.96
N LYS A 459 -12.57 1.10 18.64
CA LYS A 459 -11.60 0.19 19.27
C LYS A 459 -11.47 0.52 20.74
N ARG A 460 -11.40 -0.50 21.59
CA ARG A 460 -11.12 -0.38 23.01
C ARG A 460 -9.88 -1.15 23.41
N ASP A 461 -8.99 -0.47 24.08
CA ASP A 461 -7.76 -1.04 24.63
C ASP A 461 -8.05 -1.80 25.93
N ILE A 462 -7.53 -3.02 26.01
CA ILE A 462 -7.61 -3.90 27.18
C ILE A 462 -6.19 -4.14 27.66
N GLY A 463 -5.82 -3.55 28.79
CA GLY A 463 -4.42 -3.53 29.22
C GLY A 463 -3.51 -2.76 28.25
N ARG A 464 -2.23 -3.16 28.14
CA ARG A 464 -1.24 -2.48 27.31
C ARG A 464 -1.12 -3.00 25.87
N GLN A 465 -1.54 -4.25 25.60
CA GLN A 465 -1.21 -4.93 24.33
C GLN A 465 -2.38 -5.70 23.71
N HIS A 466 -3.57 -5.58 24.27
CA HIS A 466 -4.77 -6.22 23.76
C HIS A 466 -5.79 -5.16 23.33
N ASN A 467 -6.56 -5.45 22.31
CA ASN A 467 -7.70 -4.62 21.93
C ASN A 467 -8.87 -5.45 21.39
N LEU A 468 -10.04 -4.88 21.49
CA LEU A 468 -11.25 -5.32 20.82
C LEU A 468 -11.79 -4.16 19.99
N GLY A 469 -12.39 -4.46 18.87
CA GLY A 469 -12.95 -3.46 17.97
C GLY A 469 -14.26 -3.91 17.33
N MET A 470 -15.01 -2.91 16.87
CA MET A 470 -16.25 -3.06 16.14
C MET A 470 -16.19 -2.19 14.88
N PHE A 471 -16.70 -2.70 13.77
CA PHE A 471 -16.91 -1.98 12.51
C PHE A 471 -18.37 -1.98 12.14
N ALA A 472 -18.82 -0.90 11.52
CA ALA A 472 -20.04 -0.88 10.73
C ALA A 472 -19.79 -0.06 9.47
N THR A 473 -20.24 -0.53 8.31
CA THR A 473 -20.24 0.25 7.07
C THR A 473 -21.59 0.17 6.40
N THR A 474 -21.95 1.24 5.69
CA THR A 474 -23.14 1.30 4.86
C THR A 474 -22.77 1.92 3.51
N TYR A 475 -23.29 1.35 2.46
CA TYR A 475 -23.27 1.89 1.09
C TYR A 475 -24.69 1.86 0.57
N HIS A 476 -25.19 2.97 0.12
CA HIS A 476 -26.54 3.09 -0.41
C HIS A 476 -26.53 3.86 -1.73
N PHE A 477 -27.07 3.24 -2.76
CA PHE A 477 -27.29 3.84 -4.08
C PHE A 477 -28.67 3.38 -4.57
N PRO A 478 -29.39 4.10 -5.47
CA PRO A 478 -30.73 3.66 -5.86
C PRO A 478 -30.80 2.18 -6.22
N ASP A 479 -31.68 1.45 -5.56
CA ASP A 479 -31.88 -0.01 -5.65
C ASP A 479 -30.71 -0.90 -5.16
N LEU A 480 -29.60 -0.34 -4.77
CA LEU A 480 -28.43 -1.06 -4.28
C LEU A 480 -28.13 -0.70 -2.82
N HIS A 481 -27.75 -1.66 -2.04
CA HIS A 481 -27.19 -1.39 -0.72
C HIS A 481 -26.21 -2.47 -0.28
N ASN A 482 -25.28 -2.08 0.55
CA ASN A 482 -24.41 -2.99 1.27
C ASN A 482 -24.19 -2.48 2.69
N ASN A 483 -24.59 -3.28 3.67
CA ASN A 483 -24.37 -3.01 5.09
C ASN A 483 -23.46 -4.08 5.67
N THR A 484 -22.45 -3.68 6.42
CA THR A 484 -21.57 -4.61 7.12
C THR A 484 -21.51 -4.31 8.61
N LEU A 485 -21.42 -5.36 9.41
CA LEU A 485 -21.14 -5.26 10.83
C LEU A 485 -20.08 -6.31 11.19
N GLY A 486 -19.06 -5.92 11.91
CA GLY A 486 -18.00 -6.85 12.28
C GLY A 486 -17.31 -6.50 13.59
N PHE A 487 -16.64 -7.52 14.11
CA PHE A 487 -15.84 -7.45 15.33
C PHE A 487 -14.45 -7.97 15.04
N ASP A 488 -13.46 -7.38 15.68
CA ASP A 488 -12.07 -7.81 15.59
C ASP A 488 -11.37 -7.69 16.94
N GLY A 489 -10.24 -8.34 17.07
CA GLY A 489 -9.41 -8.23 18.23
C GLY A 489 -7.98 -8.65 17.99
N ARG A 490 -7.06 -8.13 18.79
CA ARG A 490 -5.66 -8.50 18.81
C ARG A 490 -5.24 -8.78 20.24
N PHE A 491 -4.62 -9.94 20.45
CA PHE A 491 -4.18 -10.40 21.75
C PHE A 491 -2.73 -10.86 21.69
N ARG A 492 -1.94 -10.40 22.63
CA ARG A 492 -0.62 -10.96 22.89
C ARG A 492 -0.75 -12.07 23.92
N LEU A 493 -0.64 -13.31 23.48
CA LEU A 493 -0.81 -14.48 24.36
C LEU A 493 0.42 -14.71 25.23
N THR A 494 1.61 -14.51 24.65
CA THR A 494 2.89 -14.60 25.35
C THR A 494 3.84 -13.51 24.84
N GLN A 495 5.05 -13.42 25.37
CA GLN A 495 6.06 -12.50 24.81
C GLN A 495 6.40 -12.81 23.35
N LYS A 496 6.24 -14.05 22.90
CA LYS A 496 6.57 -14.54 21.56
C LYS A 496 5.37 -14.69 20.63
N VAL A 497 4.14 -14.71 21.15
CA VAL A 497 2.96 -15.10 20.39
C VAL A 497 1.89 -14.03 20.42
N VAL A 498 1.44 -13.64 19.23
CA VAL A 498 0.34 -12.70 19.00
C VAL A 498 -0.74 -13.38 18.16
N THR A 499 -2.01 -13.11 18.47
CA THR A 499 -3.15 -13.56 17.67
C THR A 499 -4.06 -12.39 17.32
N GLU A 500 -4.66 -12.47 16.15
CA GLU A 500 -5.70 -11.55 15.68
C GLU A 500 -6.88 -12.34 15.15
N PHE A 501 -8.07 -11.81 15.35
CA PHE A 501 -9.26 -12.35 14.73
C PHE A 501 -10.15 -11.24 14.20
N GLN A 502 -10.96 -11.56 13.22
CA GLN A 502 -12.03 -10.71 12.69
C GLN A 502 -13.19 -11.57 12.21
N VAL A 503 -14.42 -11.16 12.49
CA VAL A 503 -15.66 -11.75 11.99
C VAL A 503 -16.54 -10.61 11.47
N VAL A 504 -17.11 -10.80 10.29
CA VAL A 504 -17.90 -9.76 9.58
C VAL A 504 -19.14 -10.41 8.98
N GLY A 505 -20.30 -9.90 9.35
CA GLY A 505 -21.57 -10.16 8.69
C GLY A 505 -21.88 -9.07 7.67
N THR A 506 -22.40 -9.44 6.52
CA THR A 506 -22.81 -8.51 5.46
C THR A 506 -24.25 -8.76 5.03
N ASN A 507 -25.00 -7.69 4.77
CA ASN A 507 -26.29 -7.73 4.10
C ASN A 507 -26.22 -6.82 2.87
N SER A 508 -26.52 -7.34 1.71
CA SER A 508 -26.37 -6.61 0.46
C SER A 508 -27.50 -6.88 -0.52
N ARG A 509 -27.87 -5.86 -1.27
CA ARG A 509 -28.66 -5.96 -2.48
C ARG A 509 -27.88 -5.34 -3.63
N SER A 510 -27.57 -6.14 -4.62
CA SER A 510 -26.77 -5.68 -5.76
C SER A 510 -27.17 -6.40 -7.05
N CYS A 511 -26.80 -5.82 -8.16
CA CYS A 511 -26.83 -6.49 -9.45
C CYS A 511 -25.67 -7.47 -9.52
N VAL A 512 -25.97 -8.75 -9.62
CA VAL A 512 -24.97 -9.80 -9.70
C VAL A 512 -25.24 -10.73 -10.86
N PHE A 513 -24.19 -11.19 -11.49
CA PHE A 513 -24.24 -12.24 -12.50
C PHE A 513 -24.81 -13.53 -11.86
N ASP A 514 -25.83 -14.10 -12.49
CA ASP A 514 -26.37 -15.39 -12.09
C ASP A 514 -26.06 -16.47 -13.12
N PRO A 515 -25.10 -17.36 -12.86
CA PRO A 515 -24.69 -18.40 -13.80
C PRO A 515 -25.82 -19.40 -14.09
N ASN A 516 -26.84 -19.50 -13.25
CA ASN A 516 -27.99 -20.38 -13.42
C ASN A 516 -29.17 -19.71 -14.13
N PHE A 517 -29.06 -18.42 -14.43
CA PHE A 517 -30.15 -17.67 -15.04
C PHE A 517 -30.32 -18.04 -16.52
N GLU A 518 -31.51 -18.50 -16.89
CA GLU A 518 -31.89 -18.73 -18.27
C GLU A 518 -32.75 -17.56 -18.74
N PRO A 519 -32.29 -16.70 -19.66
CA PRO A 519 -33.08 -15.64 -20.20
C PRO A 519 -34.18 -16.25 -21.12
N ASN A 520 -35.39 -16.28 -20.62
CA ASN A 520 -36.58 -16.42 -21.48
C ASN A 520 -36.90 -15.04 -22.07
N VAL A 521 -37.04 -14.95 -23.41
CA VAL A 521 -37.20 -13.65 -24.11
C VAL A 521 -38.31 -12.80 -23.51
N ASN A 522 -39.44 -13.40 -23.14
CA ASN A 522 -40.55 -12.71 -22.51
C ASN A 522 -40.30 -12.34 -21.03
N GLN A 523 -39.54 -13.16 -20.30
CA GLN A 523 -39.14 -12.85 -18.92
C GLN A 523 -37.92 -11.95 -18.87
N ALA A 524 -37.06 -11.96 -19.91
CA ALA A 524 -35.92 -11.05 -19.98
C ALA A 524 -36.40 -9.61 -20.14
N GLN A 525 -37.43 -9.37 -20.97
CA GLN A 525 -38.04 -8.03 -21.11
C GLN A 525 -38.73 -7.59 -19.82
N ALA A 526 -39.54 -8.45 -19.19
CA ALA A 526 -40.19 -8.15 -17.92
C ALA A 526 -39.18 -7.93 -16.78
N ARG A 527 -38.10 -8.72 -16.71
CA ARG A 527 -37.06 -8.57 -15.71
C ARG A 527 -36.11 -7.40 -15.96
N PHE A 528 -35.81 -7.09 -17.21
CA PHE A 528 -35.14 -5.85 -17.58
C PHE A 528 -35.98 -4.64 -17.16
N ASN A 529 -37.27 -4.74 -17.32
CA ASN A 529 -38.25 -3.73 -16.92
C ASN A 529 -38.34 -3.57 -15.39
N GLU A 530 -38.27 -4.68 -14.66
CA GLU A 530 -38.37 -4.65 -13.18
C GLU A 530 -37.06 -4.32 -12.47
N ARG A 531 -35.90 -4.59 -13.08
CA ARG A 531 -34.65 -4.71 -12.33
C ARG A 531 -33.48 -3.87 -12.80
N LYS A 532 -33.46 -3.44 -14.08
CA LYS A 532 -32.46 -2.53 -14.66
C LYS A 532 -30.97 -2.87 -14.35
N CYS A 533 -30.63 -4.18 -14.25
CA CYS A 533 -29.27 -4.63 -14.34
C CYS A 533 -28.77 -4.55 -15.78
N GLY A 534 -27.51 -4.24 -16.00
CA GLY A 534 -26.97 -3.91 -17.32
C GLY A 534 -26.90 -5.09 -18.30
N ASP A 535 -26.84 -6.34 -17.82
CA ASP A 535 -26.69 -7.55 -18.61
C ASP A 535 -27.90 -8.47 -18.49
N ALA A 536 -28.20 -9.23 -19.54
CA ALA A 536 -29.30 -10.21 -19.56
C ALA A 536 -29.14 -11.33 -18.52
N PHE A 537 -27.92 -11.60 -18.08
CA PHE A 537 -27.59 -12.59 -17.04
C PHE A 537 -27.46 -12.00 -15.64
N GLU A 538 -27.61 -10.69 -15.51
CA GLU A 538 -27.55 -10.03 -14.21
C GLU A 538 -28.95 -9.93 -13.60
N LYS A 539 -29.01 -10.10 -12.29
CA LYS A 539 -30.21 -9.87 -11.52
C LYS A 539 -29.90 -9.20 -10.19
N TYR A 540 -30.85 -8.46 -9.68
CA TYR A 540 -30.76 -8.01 -8.28
C TYR A 540 -30.87 -9.19 -7.35
N ARG A 541 -29.89 -9.32 -6.49
CA ARG A 541 -29.86 -10.33 -5.45
C ARG A 541 -29.66 -9.68 -4.10
N THR A 542 -30.51 -10.07 -3.15
CA THR A 542 -30.30 -9.77 -1.74
C THR A 542 -29.65 -10.98 -1.08
N GLY A 543 -28.58 -10.78 -0.36
CA GLY A 543 -27.85 -11.86 0.30
C GLY A 543 -27.23 -11.43 1.61
N ASN A 544 -27.06 -12.42 2.50
CA ASN A 544 -26.33 -12.29 3.74
C ASN A 544 -25.05 -13.08 3.64
N GLY A 545 -23.92 -12.43 3.89
CA GLY A 545 -22.61 -13.03 3.82
C GLY A 545 -21.91 -13.02 5.17
N LEU A 546 -20.96 -13.95 5.31
CA LEU A 546 -20.06 -14.03 6.45
C LEU A 546 -18.62 -14.03 5.96
N GLY A 547 -17.78 -13.22 6.61
CA GLY A 547 -16.33 -13.25 6.44
C GLY A 547 -15.65 -13.48 7.79
N TYR A 548 -14.56 -14.24 7.77
CA TYR A 548 -13.74 -14.43 8.98
C TYR A 548 -12.26 -14.39 8.66
N ARG A 549 -11.46 -14.02 9.66
CA ARG A 549 -9.99 -14.07 9.62
C ARG A 549 -9.48 -14.42 11.01
N VAL A 550 -8.54 -15.34 11.06
CA VAL A 550 -7.77 -15.67 12.27
C VAL A 550 -6.30 -15.69 11.87
N TYR A 551 -5.49 -14.97 12.61
CA TYR A 551 -4.06 -14.87 12.39
C TYR A 551 -3.32 -15.20 13.68
N LEU A 552 -2.29 -16.01 13.58
CA LEU A 552 -1.41 -16.38 14.69
C LEU A 552 0.05 -16.14 14.25
N GLU A 553 0.79 -15.42 15.04
CA GLU A 553 2.20 -15.13 14.82
C GLU A 553 3.04 -15.58 16.00
N ARG A 554 4.18 -16.21 15.72
CA ARG A 554 5.22 -16.52 16.70
C ARG A 554 6.56 -16.00 16.22
N SER A 555 7.21 -15.17 17.04
CA SER A 555 8.55 -14.65 16.82
C SER A 555 9.53 -15.31 17.79
N ASP A 556 10.64 -15.84 17.28
CA ASP A 556 11.76 -16.33 18.06
C ASP A 556 13.09 -15.85 17.43
N ARG A 557 14.22 -15.99 18.10
CA ARG A 557 15.52 -15.45 17.69
C ARG A 557 15.88 -15.74 16.23
N ASN A 558 15.74 -16.99 15.83
CA ASN A 558 16.11 -17.48 14.50
C ASN A 558 14.92 -18.03 13.72
N LEU A 559 13.76 -18.18 14.37
CA LEU A 559 12.56 -18.79 13.80
C LEU A 559 11.38 -17.84 13.89
N TYR A 560 10.80 -17.54 12.74
CA TYR A 560 9.55 -16.79 12.63
C TYR A 560 8.48 -17.66 11.97
N MET A 561 7.28 -17.68 12.53
CA MET A 561 6.16 -18.42 11.98
C MET A 561 4.89 -17.58 12.05
N ASN A 562 4.07 -17.67 11.01
CA ASN A 562 2.69 -17.21 11.07
C ASN A 562 1.73 -18.17 10.38
N TYR A 563 0.49 -18.16 10.85
CA TYR A 563 -0.62 -18.94 10.32
C TYR A 563 -1.80 -18.02 10.10
N LEU A 564 -2.45 -18.16 8.96
CA LEU A 564 -3.62 -17.37 8.58
C LEU A 564 -4.73 -18.30 8.13
N ALA A 565 -5.90 -18.16 8.74
CA ALA A 565 -7.14 -18.72 8.24
C ALA A 565 -8.09 -17.58 7.90
N THR A 566 -8.61 -17.54 6.69
CA THR A 566 -9.59 -16.53 6.27
C THR A 566 -10.60 -17.14 5.30
N GLY A 567 -11.84 -16.71 5.39
CA GLY A 567 -12.90 -17.20 4.51
C GLY A 567 -13.96 -16.14 4.26
N ARG A 568 -14.62 -16.26 3.11
CA ARG A 568 -15.76 -15.44 2.70
C ARG A 568 -16.79 -16.34 2.03
N THR A 569 -18.02 -16.30 2.52
CA THR A 569 -19.13 -17.03 1.91
C THR A 569 -19.45 -16.50 0.51
N ARG A 570 -20.24 -17.22 -0.25
CA ARG A 570 -20.65 -16.86 -1.62
C ARG A 570 -21.35 -15.49 -1.69
N GLU A 571 -22.13 -15.17 -0.67
CA GLU A 571 -22.92 -13.94 -0.59
C GLU A 571 -22.18 -12.77 0.10
N TYR A 572 -20.94 -12.97 0.51
CA TYR A 572 -20.16 -11.92 1.17
C TYR A 572 -19.87 -10.76 0.20
N ARG A 573 -20.14 -9.53 0.63
CA ARG A 573 -19.81 -8.29 -0.08
C ARG A 573 -19.40 -7.21 0.90
N ALA A 574 -18.42 -6.41 0.51
CA ALA A 574 -18.01 -5.20 1.23
C ALA A 574 -17.78 -4.09 0.19
N ASP A 575 -18.84 -3.37 -0.19
CA ASP A 575 -18.81 -2.39 -1.28
C ASP A 575 -18.07 -1.11 -0.87
N VAL A 576 -17.92 -0.82 0.43
CA VAL A 576 -17.02 0.21 0.98
C VAL A 576 -15.59 -0.31 1.13
N GLY A 577 -15.37 -1.60 0.92
CA GLY A 577 -14.12 -2.30 1.08
C GLY A 577 -13.50 -2.78 -0.23
N PHE A 578 -12.62 -3.76 -0.10
CA PHE A 578 -12.04 -4.45 -1.24
C PHE A 578 -12.18 -5.96 -1.05
N THR A 579 -12.96 -6.57 -1.93
CA THR A 579 -13.15 -8.03 -1.97
C THR A 579 -12.69 -8.55 -3.34
N ASN A 580 -11.66 -9.38 -3.34
CA ASN A 580 -11.13 -9.97 -4.56
C ASN A 580 -11.81 -11.29 -4.93
N ARG A 581 -12.17 -12.12 -3.93
CA ARG A 581 -12.84 -13.41 -4.14
C ARG A 581 -13.79 -13.72 -3.00
N VAL A 582 -14.91 -14.29 -3.35
CA VAL A 582 -15.90 -14.89 -2.44
C VAL A 582 -15.98 -16.40 -2.69
N ASP A 583 -16.80 -17.10 -1.91
CA ASP A 583 -16.89 -18.57 -1.99
C ASP A 583 -15.53 -19.24 -1.82
N THR A 584 -14.77 -18.80 -0.81
CA THR A 584 -13.41 -19.28 -0.60
C THR A 584 -13.06 -19.35 0.87
N ASN A 585 -12.33 -20.37 1.24
CA ASN A 585 -11.61 -20.53 2.49
C ASN A 585 -10.12 -20.68 2.16
N TYR A 586 -9.30 -20.01 2.93
CA TYR A 586 -7.87 -19.96 2.74
C TYR A 586 -7.16 -20.32 4.04
N LEU A 587 -6.23 -21.25 3.96
CA LEU A 587 -5.32 -21.60 5.04
C LEU A 587 -3.90 -21.36 4.56
N GLY A 588 -3.18 -20.49 5.26
CA GLY A 588 -1.80 -20.18 4.95
C GLY A 588 -0.87 -20.41 6.11
N SER A 589 0.35 -20.83 5.82
CA SER A 589 1.46 -20.89 6.76
C SER A 589 2.69 -20.23 6.15
N PHE A 590 3.42 -19.50 6.96
CA PHE A 590 4.73 -18.97 6.61
C PHE A 590 5.71 -19.32 7.71
N ILE A 591 6.82 -19.97 7.36
CA ILE A 591 7.88 -20.37 8.29
C ILE A 591 9.21 -19.85 7.74
N GLN A 592 9.95 -19.14 8.56
CA GLN A 592 11.25 -18.60 8.18
C GLN A 592 12.29 -18.95 9.25
N TYR A 593 13.41 -19.51 8.82
CA TYR A 593 14.60 -19.65 9.62
C TYR A 593 15.71 -18.74 9.09
N GLN A 594 16.38 -18.04 9.99
CA GLN A 594 17.51 -17.17 9.68
C GLN A 594 18.64 -17.42 10.65
N THR A 595 19.87 -17.56 10.14
CA THR A 595 21.06 -17.69 10.99
C THR A 595 21.34 -16.38 11.72
N ASP A 596 22.14 -16.43 12.76
CA ASP A 596 22.67 -15.21 13.38
C ASP A 596 23.45 -14.39 12.35
N ARG A 597 23.44 -13.09 12.57
CA ARG A 597 24.07 -12.11 11.67
C ARG A 597 25.49 -11.81 12.15
N ASP A 598 26.43 -11.77 11.21
CA ASP A 598 27.83 -11.40 11.48
C ASP A 598 28.32 -10.45 10.37
N ALA A 599 28.37 -9.16 10.68
CA ALA A 599 28.81 -8.12 9.74
C ALA A 599 30.23 -8.28 9.21
N LYS A 600 31.10 -9.04 9.91
CA LYS A 600 32.51 -9.25 9.55
C LYS A 600 32.68 -10.34 8.49
N LYS A 601 31.67 -11.22 8.34
CA LYS A 601 31.74 -12.32 7.36
C LYS A 601 31.29 -11.86 5.96
N THR A 602 31.83 -12.50 4.92
CA THR A 602 31.43 -12.29 3.54
C THR A 602 29.93 -12.61 3.37
N ILE A 603 29.43 -13.71 3.93
CA ILE A 603 28.02 -14.03 4.07
C ILE A 603 27.59 -13.60 5.47
N VAL A 604 26.86 -12.50 5.54
CA VAL A 604 26.41 -11.86 6.78
C VAL A 604 25.38 -12.73 7.50
N TYR A 605 24.43 -13.30 6.76
CA TYR A 605 23.49 -14.31 7.24
C TYR A 605 22.88 -15.11 6.08
N LYS A 606 22.30 -16.25 6.44
CA LYS A 606 21.53 -17.12 5.53
C LYS A 606 20.09 -17.17 6.00
N ARG A 607 19.16 -17.22 5.08
CA ARG A 607 17.73 -17.32 5.35
C ARG A 607 17.08 -18.36 4.45
N ILE A 608 16.22 -19.18 5.01
CA ILE A 608 15.31 -20.06 4.27
C ILE A 608 13.89 -19.77 4.77
N ASN A 609 12.96 -19.72 3.86
CA ASN A 609 11.54 -19.62 4.20
C ASN A 609 10.70 -20.55 3.34
N ASN A 610 9.55 -20.92 3.87
CA ASN A 610 8.51 -21.61 3.15
C ASN A 610 7.17 -20.91 3.39
N ALA A 611 6.42 -20.70 2.32
CA ALA A 611 5.04 -20.24 2.35
C ALA A 611 4.16 -21.30 1.71
N THR A 612 3.23 -21.86 2.46
CA THR A 612 2.28 -22.87 1.96
C THR A 612 0.86 -22.38 2.16
N ASN A 613 0.05 -22.50 1.10
CA ASN A 613 -1.31 -22.00 1.04
C ASN A 613 -2.23 -23.07 0.45
N ILE A 614 -3.41 -23.19 1.04
CA ILE A 614 -4.45 -24.10 0.56
C ILE A 614 -5.75 -23.28 0.47
N THR A 615 -6.43 -23.38 -0.66
CA THR A 615 -7.72 -22.73 -0.87
C THR A 615 -8.77 -23.77 -1.27
N TYR A 616 -9.96 -23.64 -0.71
CA TYR A 616 -11.12 -24.45 -1.02
C TYR A 616 -12.41 -23.62 -0.92
N ASP A 617 -13.44 -24.00 -1.67
CA ASP A 617 -14.74 -23.34 -1.58
C ASP A 617 -15.54 -23.80 -0.34
N TRP A 618 -16.71 -23.23 -0.14
CA TRP A 618 -17.58 -23.62 0.98
C TRP A 618 -18.27 -24.99 0.79
N ASP A 619 -18.20 -25.55 -0.41
CA ASP A 619 -18.62 -26.94 -0.67
C ASP A 619 -17.47 -27.96 -0.43
N GLY A 620 -16.30 -27.48 0.03
CA GLY A 620 -15.11 -28.31 0.35
C GLY A 620 -14.27 -28.70 -0.87
N ARG A 621 -14.54 -28.13 -2.07
CA ARG A 621 -13.79 -28.45 -3.28
C ARG A 621 -12.48 -27.63 -3.30
N SER A 622 -11.36 -28.30 -3.57
CA SER A 622 -10.06 -27.62 -3.68
C SER A 622 -10.06 -26.63 -4.84
N GLN A 623 -9.75 -25.38 -4.56
CA GLN A 623 -9.54 -24.31 -5.52
C GLN A 623 -8.07 -24.15 -5.87
N GLY A 624 -7.17 -24.47 -4.94
CA GLY A 624 -5.74 -24.40 -5.20
C GLY A 624 -4.88 -24.77 -3.99
N ILE A 625 -3.67 -25.14 -4.31
CA ILE A 625 -2.59 -25.39 -3.34
C ILE A 625 -1.35 -24.69 -3.90
N GLN A 626 -0.58 -24.06 -3.04
CA GLN A 626 0.68 -23.42 -3.43
C GLN A 626 1.68 -23.60 -2.29
N SER A 627 2.89 -24.04 -2.61
CA SER A 627 3.99 -24.13 -1.66
C SER A 627 5.25 -23.56 -2.30
N ASN A 628 5.78 -22.52 -1.70
CA ASN A 628 6.98 -21.85 -2.17
C ASN A 628 8.08 -21.95 -1.11
N THR A 629 9.25 -22.41 -1.51
CA THR A 629 10.44 -22.48 -0.67
C THR A 629 11.54 -21.64 -1.29
N GLN A 630 12.15 -20.74 -0.49
CA GLN A 630 13.19 -19.83 -0.93
C GLN A 630 14.37 -19.86 0.02
N GLY A 631 15.58 -19.98 -0.53
CA GLY A 631 16.84 -19.74 0.15
C GLY A 631 17.43 -18.41 -0.27
N MET A 632 18.04 -17.68 0.67
CA MET A 632 18.70 -16.39 0.43
C MET A 632 20.01 -16.29 1.18
N LEU A 633 21.02 -15.77 0.53
CA LEU A 633 22.32 -15.38 1.10
C LEU A 633 22.42 -13.85 1.12
N ALA A 634 22.69 -13.29 2.27
CA ALA A 634 22.97 -11.88 2.44
C ALA A 634 24.49 -11.67 2.53
N PHE A 635 25.02 -10.93 1.56
CA PHE A 635 26.42 -10.56 1.48
C PHE A 635 26.64 -9.13 1.99
N GLN A 636 27.91 -8.76 2.12
CA GLN A 636 28.30 -7.37 2.35
C GLN A 636 27.88 -6.47 1.17
N ARG A 637 27.94 -5.13 1.36
CA ARG A 637 27.56 -4.11 0.37
C ARG A 637 26.11 -4.24 -0.10
N GLN A 638 25.20 -4.63 0.82
CA GLN A 638 23.77 -4.73 0.56
C GLN A 638 23.47 -5.64 -0.65
N THR A 639 24.20 -6.75 -0.78
CA THR A 639 23.99 -7.69 -1.88
C THR A 639 23.25 -8.92 -1.35
N PHE A 640 22.14 -9.25 -1.99
CA PHE A 640 21.30 -10.40 -1.68
C PHE A 640 21.14 -11.27 -2.92
N ILE A 641 21.35 -12.56 -2.77
CA ILE A 641 21.17 -13.54 -3.83
C ILE A 641 20.22 -14.61 -3.29
N GLY A 642 19.19 -14.92 -4.02
CA GLY A 642 18.22 -15.93 -3.63
C GLY A 642 17.82 -16.83 -4.78
N LEU A 643 17.48 -18.05 -4.42
CA LEU A 643 16.89 -19.08 -5.28
C LEU A 643 15.64 -19.61 -4.60
N GLY A 644 14.62 -19.89 -5.39
CA GLY A 644 13.39 -20.48 -4.88
C GLY A 644 12.75 -21.42 -5.89
N ALA A 645 11.93 -22.29 -5.33
CA ALA A 645 11.11 -23.21 -6.08
C ALA A 645 9.69 -23.19 -5.54
N GLU A 646 8.73 -23.27 -6.44
CA GLU A 646 7.32 -23.29 -6.10
C GLU A 646 6.63 -24.47 -6.79
N TYR A 647 5.76 -25.12 -6.02
CA TYR A 647 4.76 -26.05 -6.53
C TYR A 647 3.38 -25.45 -6.32
N GLY A 648 2.57 -25.45 -7.37
CA GLY A 648 1.19 -24.96 -7.36
C GLY A 648 0.24 -25.98 -7.99
N TYR A 649 -0.99 -25.97 -7.50
CA TYR A 649 -2.15 -26.58 -8.15
C TYR A 649 -3.25 -25.54 -8.19
N GLU A 650 -3.88 -25.35 -9.34
CA GLU A 650 -5.01 -24.44 -9.50
C GLU A 650 -6.16 -25.15 -10.18
N ARG A 651 -7.37 -24.89 -9.67
CA ARG A 651 -8.63 -25.32 -10.27
C ARG A 651 -9.53 -24.13 -10.48
N VAL A 652 -10.15 -24.05 -11.64
CA VAL A 652 -11.11 -23.03 -12.03
C VAL A 652 -12.44 -23.67 -12.39
N PHE A 653 -13.51 -23.01 -11.98
CA PHE A 653 -14.87 -23.48 -12.19
C PHE A 653 -15.59 -22.62 -13.21
N GLU A 654 -16.35 -23.23 -14.10
CA GLU A 654 -17.07 -22.56 -15.19
C GLU A 654 -17.93 -21.38 -14.72
N HIS A 655 -18.61 -21.54 -13.56
CA HIS A 655 -19.50 -20.51 -13.02
C HIS A 655 -18.77 -19.23 -12.55
N GLU A 656 -17.46 -19.26 -12.44
CA GLU A 656 -16.64 -18.09 -12.14
C GLU A 656 -16.34 -17.26 -13.42
N PHE A 657 -16.56 -17.82 -14.62
CA PHE A 657 -16.22 -17.23 -15.93
C PHE A 657 -17.42 -16.90 -16.78
N GLY A 658 -18.61 -17.35 -16.43
CA GLY A 658 -19.80 -17.09 -17.20
C GLY A 658 -20.96 -18.04 -16.86
N PRO A 659 -21.94 -18.19 -17.78
CA PRO A 659 -23.11 -19.01 -17.52
C PRO A 659 -22.74 -20.47 -17.31
N LYS A 660 -23.39 -21.07 -16.31
CA LYS A 660 -23.32 -22.51 -16.08
C LYS A 660 -24.07 -23.25 -17.19
N ARG A 661 -23.50 -24.36 -17.64
CA ARG A 661 -24.16 -25.23 -18.62
C ARG A 661 -25.45 -25.82 -18.09
N THR A 662 -26.39 -26.07 -18.98
CA THR A 662 -27.64 -26.79 -18.74
C THR A 662 -27.79 -27.84 -19.83
N LEU A 663 -28.85 -28.61 -19.79
CA LEU A 663 -29.14 -29.60 -20.85
C LEU A 663 -29.35 -28.94 -22.23
N THR A 664 -29.78 -27.69 -22.27
CA THR A 664 -30.15 -26.95 -23.48
C THR A 664 -29.17 -25.83 -23.84
N ARG A 665 -28.29 -25.43 -22.93
CA ARG A 665 -27.35 -24.34 -23.11
C ARG A 665 -25.91 -24.74 -22.79
N GLY A 666 -24.98 -24.37 -23.69
CA GLY A 666 -23.56 -24.48 -23.43
C GLY A 666 -23.13 -23.57 -22.28
N GLY A 667 -22.13 -23.99 -21.51
CA GLY A 667 -21.54 -23.19 -20.43
C GLY A 667 -20.53 -22.17 -20.93
N ALA A 668 -19.86 -21.51 -19.97
CA ALA A 668 -18.76 -20.59 -20.26
C ALA A 668 -17.52 -21.29 -20.83
N PHE A 669 -17.33 -22.58 -20.50
CA PHE A 669 -16.20 -23.37 -21.00
C PHE A 669 -16.60 -24.18 -22.25
N PHE A 670 -15.63 -24.35 -23.14
CA PHE A 670 -15.73 -25.18 -24.31
C PHE A 670 -15.75 -26.70 -23.91
N GLY A 671 -16.49 -27.49 -24.66
CA GLY A 671 -16.61 -28.95 -24.40
C GLY A 671 -17.61 -29.25 -23.28
N THR A 672 -17.47 -30.43 -22.64
CA THR A 672 -18.41 -30.97 -21.66
C THR A 672 -18.01 -30.71 -20.20
N ASP A 673 -16.75 -30.44 -19.96
CA ASP A 673 -16.21 -30.27 -18.59
C ASP A 673 -16.43 -28.89 -18.05
N SER A 674 -17.00 -28.78 -16.84
CA SER A 674 -17.27 -27.56 -16.13
C SER A 674 -16.10 -27.07 -15.24
N GLU A 675 -15.01 -27.82 -15.25
CA GLU A 675 -13.82 -27.51 -14.45
C GLU A 675 -12.57 -27.62 -15.34
N ARG A 676 -11.55 -26.81 -14.98
CA ARG A 676 -10.20 -26.91 -15.53
C ARG A 676 -9.20 -26.85 -14.39
N SER A 677 -8.11 -27.61 -14.48
CA SER A 677 -7.06 -27.55 -13.48
C SER A 677 -5.68 -27.74 -14.09
N ALA A 678 -4.68 -27.20 -13.42
CA ALA A 678 -3.29 -27.40 -13.80
C ALA A 678 -2.38 -27.49 -12.57
N HIS A 679 -1.29 -28.23 -12.73
CA HIS A 679 -0.18 -28.27 -11.79
C HIS A 679 0.91 -27.37 -12.30
N ARG A 680 1.33 -26.39 -11.46
CA ARG A 680 2.40 -25.46 -11.76
C ARG A 680 3.66 -25.84 -11.00
N LYS A 681 4.78 -25.78 -11.70
CA LYS A 681 6.12 -25.87 -11.11
C LYS A 681 6.90 -24.66 -11.55
N GLU A 682 7.54 -23.99 -10.61
CA GLU A 682 8.29 -22.76 -10.89
C GLU A 682 9.66 -22.83 -10.21
N ILE A 683 10.68 -22.36 -10.92
CA ILE A 683 12.01 -22.08 -10.38
C ILE A 683 12.32 -20.61 -10.67
N TYR A 684 12.82 -19.92 -9.66
CA TYR A 684 13.20 -18.53 -9.81
C TYR A 684 14.47 -18.19 -9.05
N GLY A 685 15.13 -17.14 -9.51
CA GLY A 685 16.27 -16.55 -8.84
C GLY A 685 16.22 -15.05 -8.85
N PHE A 686 16.88 -14.44 -7.87
CA PHE A 686 17.00 -12.99 -7.82
C PHE A 686 18.37 -12.54 -7.29
N ILE A 687 18.75 -11.37 -7.74
CA ILE A 687 19.85 -10.60 -7.20
C ILE A 687 19.38 -9.18 -6.92
N GLU A 688 19.66 -8.69 -5.72
CA GLU A 688 19.46 -7.31 -5.32
C GLU A 688 20.79 -6.78 -4.78
N THR A 689 21.22 -5.60 -5.24
CA THR A 689 22.49 -5.03 -4.82
C THR A 689 22.51 -3.50 -4.88
N ALA A 690 23.23 -2.89 -3.94
CA ALA A 690 23.57 -1.46 -3.97
C ALA A 690 25.10 -1.31 -3.78
N PRO A 691 25.89 -1.67 -4.79
CA PRO A 691 27.34 -1.80 -4.67
C PRO A 691 28.04 -0.45 -4.44
N VAL A 692 27.44 0.62 -4.94
CA VAL A 692 27.89 2.01 -4.79
C VAL A 692 26.73 2.93 -4.45
N LYS A 693 27.01 4.13 -3.94
CA LYS A 693 25.97 5.06 -3.49
C LYS A 693 25.02 5.52 -4.60
N GLN A 694 25.48 5.52 -5.85
CA GLN A 694 24.74 6.00 -6.99
C GLN A 694 23.84 4.95 -7.64
N LEU A 695 24.08 3.64 -7.37
CA LEU A 695 23.44 2.57 -8.13
C LEU A 695 22.77 1.56 -7.20
N PHE A 696 21.50 1.31 -7.47
CA PHE A 696 20.74 0.15 -6.98
C PHE A 696 20.27 -0.67 -8.17
N PHE A 697 20.39 -1.97 -8.07
CA PHE A 697 19.97 -2.93 -9.08
C PHE A 697 19.21 -4.09 -8.46
N LEU A 698 18.09 -4.44 -9.08
CA LEU A 698 17.30 -5.62 -8.81
C LEU A 698 17.05 -6.37 -10.11
N LEU A 699 17.24 -7.68 -10.11
CA LEU A 699 16.84 -8.58 -11.19
C LEU A 699 16.16 -9.81 -10.59
N VAL A 700 15.02 -10.17 -11.16
CA VAL A 700 14.30 -11.42 -10.89
C VAL A 700 14.11 -12.14 -12.20
N LEU A 701 14.42 -13.42 -12.23
CA LEU A 701 14.17 -14.32 -13.33
C LEU A 701 13.34 -15.50 -12.83
N SER A 702 12.26 -15.83 -13.49
CA SER A 702 11.41 -16.96 -13.17
C SER A 702 11.00 -17.70 -14.44
N HIS A 703 11.01 -19.02 -14.34
CA HIS A 703 10.42 -19.88 -15.34
C HIS A 703 9.45 -20.85 -14.66
N SER A 704 8.24 -20.93 -15.17
CA SER A 704 7.23 -21.82 -14.63
C SER A 704 6.52 -22.61 -15.73
N VAL A 705 6.25 -23.87 -15.44
CA VAL A 705 5.56 -24.83 -16.31
C VAL A 705 4.19 -25.10 -15.71
N GLY A 706 3.15 -25.12 -16.55
CA GLY A 706 1.78 -25.45 -16.16
C GLY A 706 0.97 -24.26 -15.62
N ASN A 707 1.34 -23.02 -15.91
CA ASN A 707 0.49 -21.87 -15.63
C ASN A 707 -0.79 -21.91 -16.46
N LEU A 708 -1.94 -21.60 -15.87
CA LEU A 708 -3.19 -21.50 -16.60
C LEU A 708 -3.27 -20.23 -17.45
N ASP A 709 -3.44 -20.40 -18.76
CA ASP A 709 -4.04 -19.40 -19.61
C ASP A 709 -5.56 -19.50 -19.50
N TYR A 710 -6.24 -18.46 -19.05
CA TYR A 710 -7.70 -18.45 -18.91
C TYR A 710 -8.42 -18.24 -20.25
N ASP A 711 -7.67 -18.14 -21.34
CA ASP A 711 -8.17 -17.99 -22.69
C ASP A 711 -8.96 -16.68 -22.92
N PHE A 712 -8.61 -15.61 -22.17
CA PHE A 712 -9.25 -14.31 -22.36
C PHE A 712 -8.75 -13.61 -23.64
N GLY A 713 -7.52 -13.94 -24.08
CA GLY A 713 -6.74 -13.13 -24.99
C GLY A 713 -6.22 -11.86 -24.30
N ALA A 714 -5.27 -11.19 -24.94
CA ALA A 714 -4.67 -9.97 -24.43
C ALA A 714 -4.83 -8.80 -25.44
N GLY A 715 -6.01 -8.66 -26.01
CA GLY A 715 -6.35 -7.62 -26.98
C GLY A 715 -6.11 -8.02 -28.45
N PRO A 716 -6.23 -7.05 -29.38
CA PRO A 716 -6.14 -7.31 -30.80
C PRO A 716 -4.80 -7.91 -31.24
N LYS A 717 -3.72 -7.56 -30.56
CA LYS A 717 -2.36 -8.02 -30.83
C LYS A 717 -2.13 -9.48 -30.41
N TYR A 718 -2.82 -9.90 -29.37
CA TYR A 718 -2.76 -11.25 -28.81
C TYR A 718 -4.19 -11.79 -28.62
N PRO A 719 -4.83 -12.23 -29.73
CA PRO A 719 -6.13 -12.88 -29.66
C PRO A 719 -6.02 -14.19 -28.91
N ARG A 720 -7.16 -14.80 -28.57
CA ARG A 720 -7.21 -16.14 -27.99
C ARG A 720 -6.48 -17.15 -28.87
N VAL A 721 -5.76 -18.09 -28.26
CA VAL A 721 -4.93 -19.08 -28.96
C VAL A 721 -5.23 -20.52 -28.53
N SER A 722 -6.36 -20.74 -27.84
CA SER A 722 -6.85 -22.07 -27.53
C SER A 722 -7.22 -22.87 -28.81
N ALA A 723 -7.06 -24.19 -28.79
CA ALA A 723 -7.33 -25.03 -29.95
C ALA A 723 -8.74 -24.81 -30.54
N PRO A 724 -9.83 -24.78 -29.76
CA PRO A 724 -11.17 -24.52 -30.28
C PRO A 724 -11.32 -23.12 -30.88
N TYR A 725 -10.67 -22.13 -30.33
CA TYR A 725 -10.72 -20.77 -30.89
C TYR A 725 -9.98 -20.67 -32.24
N LEU A 726 -8.79 -21.31 -32.35
CA LEU A 726 -8.05 -21.35 -33.59
C LEU A 726 -8.80 -22.08 -34.69
N ALA A 727 -9.47 -23.18 -34.38
CA ALA A 727 -10.33 -23.90 -35.31
C ALA A 727 -11.50 -23.03 -35.80
N TRP A 728 -12.17 -22.34 -34.89
CA TRP A 728 -13.22 -21.40 -35.25
C TRP A 728 -12.69 -20.25 -36.12
N GLN A 729 -11.52 -19.69 -35.77
CA GLN A 729 -10.90 -18.62 -36.56
C GLN A 729 -10.59 -19.06 -38.00
N GLN A 730 -10.14 -20.29 -38.21
CA GLN A 730 -9.92 -20.86 -39.53
C GLN A 730 -11.21 -21.01 -40.31
N GLN A 731 -12.29 -21.49 -39.67
CA GLN A 731 -13.61 -21.62 -40.31
C GLN A 731 -14.22 -20.28 -40.72
N CYS A 732 -13.97 -19.22 -39.94
CA CYS A 732 -14.49 -17.89 -40.20
C CYS A 732 -13.54 -16.99 -41.01
N ALA A 733 -12.37 -17.50 -41.41
CA ALA A 733 -11.40 -16.71 -42.16
C ALA A 733 -11.96 -16.29 -43.50
N GLY A 734 -12.00 -14.97 -43.77
CA GLY A 734 -12.52 -14.41 -45.01
C GLY A 734 -14.04 -14.44 -45.18
N VAL A 735 -14.79 -14.94 -44.21
CA VAL A 735 -16.25 -15.01 -44.22
C VAL A 735 -16.83 -13.74 -43.57
N VAL A 736 -17.48 -12.90 -44.36
CA VAL A 736 -18.25 -11.76 -43.85
C VAL A 736 -19.51 -12.29 -43.14
N ASN A 737 -19.71 -11.89 -41.85
CA ASN A 737 -20.81 -12.36 -41.00
C ASN A 737 -20.80 -13.89 -40.78
N CYS A 738 -19.67 -14.46 -40.36
CA CYS A 738 -19.57 -15.87 -40.01
C CYS A 738 -20.66 -16.28 -38.99
N THR A 739 -21.49 -17.25 -39.39
CA THR A 739 -22.61 -17.73 -38.58
C THR A 739 -22.21 -18.79 -37.55
N VAL A 740 -20.97 -19.29 -37.62
CA VAL A 740 -20.44 -20.26 -36.66
C VAL A 740 -20.27 -19.59 -35.31
N PRO A 741 -20.93 -20.07 -34.24
CA PRO A 741 -20.85 -19.41 -32.93
C PRO A 741 -19.42 -19.48 -32.39
N ARG A 742 -18.98 -18.36 -31.79
CA ARG A 742 -17.66 -18.30 -31.14
C ARG A 742 -17.59 -19.30 -29.98
N PRO A 743 -16.53 -20.12 -29.89
CA PRO A 743 -16.42 -21.12 -28.82
C PRO A 743 -16.29 -20.47 -27.43
N GLY A 744 -16.82 -21.15 -26.42
CA GLY A 744 -16.58 -20.85 -25.01
C GLY A 744 -15.09 -20.74 -24.69
N LEU A 745 -14.76 -20.32 -23.48
CA LEU A 745 -13.38 -20.28 -23.00
C LEU A 745 -12.84 -21.71 -22.85
N ASP A 746 -11.56 -21.87 -23.10
CA ASP A 746 -10.85 -23.14 -22.87
C ASP A 746 -9.56 -22.90 -22.07
N PRO A 747 -9.66 -22.66 -20.76
CA PRO A 747 -8.49 -22.48 -19.91
C PRO A 747 -7.57 -23.70 -20.01
N GLY A 748 -6.29 -23.48 -20.21
CA GLY A 748 -5.33 -24.56 -20.39
C GLY A 748 -3.93 -24.20 -19.90
N PRO A 749 -3.07 -25.21 -19.61
CA PRO A 749 -1.73 -25.02 -19.10
C PRO A 749 -0.77 -24.45 -20.16
N GLY A 750 0.22 -23.73 -19.71
CA GLY A 750 1.31 -23.22 -20.54
C GLY A 750 2.58 -22.92 -19.76
N ASP A 751 3.65 -22.63 -20.48
CA ASP A 751 4.94 -22.23 -19.93
C ASP A 751 5.03 -20.72 -19.84
N GLN A 752 5.44 -20.21 -18.69
CA GLN A 752 5.58 -18.78 -18.46
C GLN A 752 7.03 -18.41 -18.14
N LEU A 753 7.54 -17.43 -18.88
CA LEU A 753 8.76 -16.71 -18.55
C LEU A 753 8.38 -15.39 -17.90
N PHE A 754 9.01 -15.09 -16.76
CA PHE A 754 8.89 -13.82 -16.09
C PHE A 754 10.26 -13.21 -15.83
N ILE A 755 10.40 -11.93 -16.16
CA ILE A 755 11.60 -11.11 -15.91
C ILE A 755 11.14 -9.83 -15.25
N GLU A 756 11.76 -9.45 -14.15
CA GLU A 756 11.60 -8.14 -13.52
C GLU A 756 12.98 -7.54 -13.26
N SER A 757 13.16 -6.27 -13.62
CA SER A 757 14.36 -5.51 -13.33
C SER A 757 14.00 -4.12 -12.84
N SER A 758 14.69 -3.66 -11.80
CA SER A 758 14.61 -2.28 -11.33
C SER A 758 16.00 -1.72 -11.15
N ILE A 759 16.28 -0.62 -11.86
CA ILE A 759 17.54 0.12 -11.80
C ILE A 759 17.24 1.50 -11.25
N ARG A 760 17.86 1.87 -10.14
CA ARG A 760 17.86 3.25 -9.66
C ARG A 760 19.27 3.79 -9.78
N TYR A 761 19.39 4.90 -10.52
CA TYR A 761 20.64 5.58 -10.74
C TYR A 761 20.54 7.04 -10.31
N GLN A 762 21.48 7.47 -9.51
CA GLN A 762 21.54 8.81 -8.95
C GLN A 762 22.89 9.45 -9.28
N PRO A 763 23.03 10.07 -10.47
CA PRO A 763 24.31 10.62 -10.90
C PRO A 763 24.77 11.80 -10.06
N THR A 764 23.84 12.61 -9.54
CA THR A 764 24.13 13.75 -8.68
C THR A 764 23.22 13.75 -7.43
N THR A 765 23.47 14.61 -6.48
CA THR A 765 22.60 14.78 -5.30
C THR A 765 21.20 15.30 -5.63
N ALA A 766 21.02 15.90 -6.80
CA ALA A 766 19.77 16.51 -7.24
C ALA A 766 19.01 15.70 -8.29
N TRP A 767 19.64 14.73 -8.94
CA TRP A 767 19.06 14.00 -10.06
C TRP A 767 18.94 12.51 -9.77
N GLN A 768 17.71 12.00 -9.81
CA GLN A 768 17.41 10.59 -9.62
C GLN A 768 16.65 10.03 -10.82
N MET A 769 17.08 8.87 -11.30
CA MET A 769 16.44 8.11 -12.36
C MET A 769 16.07 6.73 -11.86
N GLN A 770 14.90 6.23 -12.25
CA GLN A 770 14.47 4.86 -11.99
C GLN A 770 13.89 4.25 -13.25
N LEU A 771 14.46 3.12 -13.66
CA LEU A 771 13.95 2.30 -14.75
C LEU A 771 13.42 1.00 -14.18
N ASN A 772 12.14 0.70 -14.44
CA ASN A 772 11.54 -0.59 -14.16
C ASN A 772 11.18 -1.27 -15.48
N TYR A 773 11.50 -2.54 -15.57
CA TYR A 773 11.17 -3.38 -16.71
C TYR A 773 10.54 -4.67 -16.19
N THR A 774 9.41 -5.04 -16.78
CA THR A 774 8.75 -6.32 -16.51
C THR A 774 8.37 -6.99 -17.81
N ARG A 775 8.72 -8.26 -17.98
CA ARG A 775 8.25 -9.09 -19.09
C ARG A 775 7.53 -10.31 -18.56
N THR A 776 6.35 -10.56 -19.10
CA THR A 776 5.59 -11.78 -18.84
C THR A 776 5.17 -12.38 -20.18
N ARG A 777 5.68 -13.58 -20.49
CA ARG A 777 5.34 -14.30 -21.70
C ARG A 777 4.76 -15.66 -21.35
N LEU A 778 3.58 -15.96 -21.88
CA LEU A 778 2.91 -17.26 -21.70
C LEU A 778 2.75 -17.96 -23.05
N THR A 779 3.18 -19.22 -23.12
CA THR A 779 3.05 -20.08 -24.30
C THR A 779 2.23 -21.29 -23.91
N ARG A 780 1.12 -21.54 -24.59
CA ARG A 780 0.23 -22.70 -24.31
C ARG A 780 0.86 -24.01 -24.71
N HIS A 781 0.58 -25.09 -23.94
CA HIS A 781 1.06 -26.42 -24.23
C HIS A 781 0.32 -27.11 -25.40
N ASP A 782 -1.00 -26.95 -25.46
CA ASP A 782 -1.87 -27.60 -26.44
C ASP A 782 -1.64 -27.15 -27.88
N THR A 783 -1.38 -25.83 -28.05
CA THR A 783 -1.22 -25.22 -29.39
C THR A 783 0.20 -24.79 -29.70
N GLY A 784 1.09 -24.75 -28.72
CA GLY A 784 2.44 -24.18 -28.85
C GLY A 784 2.45 -22.66 -29.19
N ARG A 785 1.28 -22.01 -29.12
CA ARG A 785 1.15 -20.58 -29.44
C ARG A 785 1.37 -19.71 -28.24
N VAL A 786 1.91 -18.52 -28.50
CA VAL A 786 2.09 -17.47 -27.49
C VAL A 786 0.73 -16.85 -27.21
N ALA A 787 0.22 -17.02 -25.98
CA ALA A 787 -1.01 -16.40 -25.53
C ALA A 787 -0.82 -14.88 -25.35
N PHE A 788 0.31 -14.48 -24.80
CA PHE A 788 0.76 -13.10 -24.71
C PHE A 788 2.27 -13.01 -24.40
N ASP A 789 2.87 -11.87 -24.77
CA ASP A 789 4.25 -11.50 -24.41
C ASP A 789 4.21 -10.00 -24.06
N ASP A 790 3.96 -9.70 -22.78
CA ASP A 790 3.82 -8.33 -22.29
C ASP A 790 5.16 -7.81 -21.79
N ASN A 791 5.61 -6.72 -22.41
CA ASN A 791 6.79 -5.98 -22.00
C ASN A 791 6.35 -4.61 -21.50
N VAL A 792 6.53 -4.37 -20.22
CA VAL A 792 6.18 -3.11 -19.56
C VAL A 792 7.46 -2.39 -19.16
N PHE A 793 7.63 -1.16 -19.64
CA PHE A 793 8.71 -0.26 -19.24
C PHE A 793 8.14 0.93 -18.50
N SER A 794 8.82 1.36 -17.45
CA SER A 794 8.51 2.58 -16.72
C SER A 794 9.81 3.30 -16.37
N LEU A 795 10.06 4.44 -17.02
CA LEU A 795 11.17 5.34 -16.72
C LEU A 795 10.64 6.53 -15.93
N ARG A 796 11.19 6.76 -14.77
CA ARG A 796 10.96 7.97 -13.97
C ARG A 796 12.28 8.71 -13.83
N SER A 797 12.28 9.99 -14.10
CA SER A 797 13.41 10.91 -13.90
C SER A 797 12.92 12.10 -13.09
N THR A 798 13.58 12.39 -11.97
CA THR A 798 13.25 13.52 -11.10
C THR A 798 14.50 14.35 -10.90
N TYR A 799 14.40 15.63 -11.18
CA TYR A 799 15.43 16.62 -10.90
C TYR A 799 14.92 17.61 -9.84
N GLN A 800 15.63 17.68 -8.73
CA GLN A 800 15.32 18.54 -7.60
C GLN A 800 16.17 19.82 -7.70
N PHE A 801 15.58 20.95 -8.06
CA PHE A 801 16.28 22.24 -8.19
C PHE A 801 16.63 22.83 -6.84
N THR A 802 15.64 22.81 -5.93
CA THR A 802 15.76 23.23 -4.54
C THR A 802 15.00 22.22 -3.64
N ARG A 803 15.03 22.40 -2.33
CA ARG A 803 14.21 21.61 -1.39
C ARG A 803 12.73 21.54 -1.80
N ASP A 804 12.20 22.62 -2.36
CA ASP A 804 10.77 22.82 -2.58
C ASP A 804 10.35 22.77 -4.05
N PHE A 805 11.30 22.88 -5.01
CA PHE A 805 11.03 22.94 -6.44
C PHE A 805 11.67 21.78 -7.21
N PHE A 806 10.86 21.06 -7.99
CA PHE A 806 11.28 19.92 -8.77
C PHE A 806 10.63 19.85 -10.15
N ALA A 807 11.29 19.13 -11.06
CA ALA A 807 10.71 18.63 -12.30
C ALA A 807 10.75 17.10 -12.31
N ARG A 808 9.68 16.50 -12.78
CA ARG A 808 9.56 15.05 -12.89
C ARG A 808 9.00 14.66 -14.25
N MET A 809 9.72 13.75 -14.93
CA MET A 809 9.27 13.07 -16.13
C MET A 809 8.99 11.61 -15.78
N ARG A 810 7.91 11.07 -16.31
CA ARG A 810 7.63 9.64 -16.34
C ARG A 810 7.23 9.22 -17.74
N LEU A 811 7.72 8.08 -18.18
CA LEU A 811 7.39 7.47 -19.46
C LEU A 811 7.08 6.00 -19.21
N ASP A 812 5.83 5.60 -19.44
CA ASP A 812 5.39 4.22 -19.34
C ASP A 812 5.10 3.68 -20.75
N TYR A 813 5.44 2.41 -20.98
CA TYR A 813 5.13 1.69 -22.21
C TYR A 813 4.68 0.27 -21.89
N SER A 814 3.63 -0.22 -22.56
CA SER A 814 3.22 -1.63 -22.58
C SER A 814 2.96 -2.04 -24.04
N ASN A 815 3.62 -3.11 -24.47
CA ASN A 815 3.49 -3.57 -25.84
C ASN A 815 2.17 -4.30 -26.12
N VAL A 816 1.56 -4.93 -25.12
CA VAL A 816 0.25 -5.59 -25.26
C VAL A 816 -0.83 -4.54 -25.54
N SER A 817 -0.90 -3.50 -24.74
CA SER A 817 -1.83 -2.39 -24.96
C SER A 817 -1.38 -1.43 -26.08
N SER A 818 -0.11 -1.54 -26.53
CA SER A 818 0.53 -0.59 -27.46
C SER A 818 0.48 0.86 -27.01
N ARG A 819 0.42 1.09 -25.68
CA ARG A 819 0.29 2.43 -25.08
C ARG A 819 1.62 2.96 -24.60
N VAL A 820 1.86 4.25 -24.92
CA VAL A 820 2.95 5.06 -24.39
C VAL A 820 2.33 6.20 -23.60
N ARG A 821 2.68 6.35 -22.33
CA ARG A 821 2.13 7.38 -21.44
C ARG A 821 3.23 8.27 -20.91
N PRO A 822 3.56 9.38 -21.61
CA PRO A 822 4.43 10.39 -21.07
C PRO A 822 3.70 11.27 -20.06
N GLN A 823 4.37 11.60 -18.98
CA GLN A 823 3.93 12.56 -17.96
C GLN A 823 5.07 13.49 -17.65
N LEU A 824 4.81 14.79 -17.61
CA LEU A 824 5.73 15.82 -17.18
C LEU A 824 5.06 16.67 -16.11
N VAL A 825 5.73 16.87 -14.99
CA VAL A 825 5.22 17.65 -13.86
C VAL A 825 6.32 18.54 -13.33
N PHE A 826 6.03 19.83 -13.21
CA PHE A 826 6.75 20.80 -12.41
C PHE A 826 6.00 21.01 -11.12
N GLY A 827 6.68 20.98 -9.99
CA GLY A 827 6.06 21.12 -8.68
C GLY A 827 6.86 22.03 -7.77
N TRP A 828 6.15 22.95 -7.11
CA TRP A 828 6.65 23.76 -6.02
C TRP A 828 5.83 23.48 -4.75
N THR A 829 6.49 22.97 -3.72
CA THR A 829 5.86 22.46 -2.50
C THR A 829 6.61 22.97 -1.25
N PRO A 830 6.43 24.25 -0.87
CA PRO A 830 7.19 24.86 0.22
C PRO A 830 6.81 24.33 1.60
N SER A 831 5.59 23.83 1.77
CA SER A 831 5.12 23.23 3.02
C SER A 831 3.98 22.24 2.74
N PRO A 832 3.70 21.28 3.64
CA PRO A 832 2.55 20.40 3.54
C PRO A 832 1.25 21.19 3.34
N GLY A 833 0.44 20.78 2.35
CA GLY A 833 -0.83 21.45 2.00
C GLY A 833 -0.70 22.71 1.12
N THR A 834 0.50 23.28 0.94
CA THR A 834 0.72 24.41 0.01
C THR A 834 1.54 23.91 -1.18
N ALA A 835 0.97 23.98 -2.37
CA ALA A 835 1.61 23.46 -3.57
C ALA A 835 1.13 24.18 -4.84
N LEU A 836 2.02 24.27 -5.82
CA LEU A 836 1.70 24.63 -7.20
C LEU A 836 2.27 23.57 -8.11
N TYR A 837 1.42 22.99 -8.95
CA TYR A 837 1.82 22.04 -9.97
C TYR A 837 1.42 22.53 -11.34
N ALA A 838 2.27 22.31 -12.32
CA ALA A 838 1.94 22.42 -13.73
C ALA A 838 2.35 21.11 -14.41
N GLY A 839 1.45 20.52 -15.20
CA GLY A 839 1.71 19.21 -15.75
C GLY A 839 1.08 18.96 -17.11
N TYR A 840 1.65 17.97 -17.78
CA TYR A 840 1.18 17.41 -19.03
C TYR A 840 1.16 15.90 -18.95
N ASN A 841 0.04 15.29 -19.30
CA ASN A 841 -0.14 13.85 -19.40
C ASN A 841 -0.65 13.52 -20.79
N ASP A 842 -0.16 12.45 -21.42
CA ASP A 842 -0.68 11.94 -22.67
C ASP A 842 -0.86 10.41 -22.58
N ASP A 843 -1.82 9.88 -23.35
CA ASP A 843 -2.02 8.44 -23.60
C ASP A 843 -1.91 8.21 -25.11
N LEU A 844 -0.73 7.81 -25.56
CA LEU A 844 -0.42 7.60 -26.96
C LEU A 844 -0.58 6.11 -27.31
N ASN A 845 -1.17 5.85 -28.48
CA ASN A 845 -1.09 4.56 -29.14
C ASN A 845 0.15 4.54 -30.04
N TYR A 846 0.98 3.48 -29.98
CA TYR A 846 2.17 3.31 -30.80
C TYR A 846 2.12 2.00 -31.56
N ASN A 847 2.02 2.08 -32.89
CA ASN A 847 1.91 0.92 -33.81
C ASN A 847 0.90 -0.12 -33.28
N GLY A 848 -0.24 0.35 -32.79
CA GLY A 848 -1.27 -0.49 -32.18
C GLY A 848 -2.57 -0.44 -33.00
N PHE A 849 -3.68 -0.57 -32.28
CA PHE A 849 -5.01 -0.52 -32.86
C PHE A 849 -5.78 0.63 -32.25
N ASN A 850 -6.60 1.29 -33.08
CA ASN A 850 -7.56 2.25 -32.56
C ASN A 850 -8.46 1.56 -31.48
N PRO A 851 -8.52 2.09 -30.27
CA PRO A 851 -9.25 1.42 -29.19
C PRO A 851 -10.76 1.29 -29.43
N PHE A 852 -11.32 2.07 -30.34
CA PHE A 852 -12.76 2.11 -30.61
C PHE A 852 -13.13 1.42 -31.93
N THR A 853 -12.37 1.66 -33.01
CA THR A 853 -12.63 1.08 -34.33
C THR A 853 -11.90 -0.25 -34.57
N ARG A 854 -10.89 -0.55 -33.77
CA ARG A 854 -9.98 -1.70 -33.89
C ARG A 854 -9.18 -1.75 -35.18
N THR A 855 -9.13 -0.66 -35.93
CA THR A 855 -8.29 -0.53 -37.12
C THR A 855 -6.82 -0.33 -36.73
N PRO A 856 -5.86 -0.89 -37.47
CA PRO A 856 -4.44 -0.66 -37.24
C PRO A 856 -4.08 0.83 -37.38
N GLU A 857 -3.21 1.33 -36.50
CA GLU A 857 -2.68 2.70 -36.57
C GLU A 857 -1.16 2.66 -36.50
N HIS A 858 -0.50 3.27 -37.48
CA HIS A 858 0.96 3.36 -37.52
C HIS A 858 1.47 4.64 -36.88
N GLY A 859 2.65 4.55 -36.26
CA GLY A 859 3.28 5.65 -35.52
C GLY A 859 2.55 5.99 -34.23
N PHE A 860 2.74 7.20 -33.74
CA PHE A 860 2.10 7.71 -32.53
C PHE A 860 0.75 8.34 -32.86
N ARG A 861 -0.29 7.95 -32.09
CA ARG A 861 -1.63 8.54 -32.15
C ARG A 861 -2.11 8.79 -30.73
N SER A 862 -2.53 10.02 -30.43
CA SER A 862 -3.05 10.37 -29.10
C SER A 862 -4.44 9.76 -28.89
N ASN A 863 -4.64 9.10 -27.75
CA ASN A 863 -5.94 8.62 -27.26
C ASN A 863 -6.57 9.62 -26.29
N GLY A 864 -5.73 10.34 -25.54
CA GLY A 864 -6.18 11.36 -24.61
C GLY A 864 -4.99 12.12 -24.05
N ARG A 865 -5.13 13.43 -23.93
CA ARG A 865 -4.12 14.31 -23.33
C ARG A 865 -4.76 15.23 -22.31
N THR A 866 -3.96 15.69 -21.35
CA THR A 866 -4.39 16.68 -20.37
C THR A 866 -3.24 17.61 -20.02
N PHE A 867 -3.49 18.91 -20.16
CA PHE A 867 -2.68 19.96 -19.52
C PHE A 867 -3.39 20.39 -18.24
N PHE A 868 -2.65 20.60 -17.17
CA PHE A 868 -3.26 21.08 -15.94
C PHE A 868 -2.32 22.02 -15.17
N ILE A 869 -2.94 22.95 -14.45
CA ILE A 869 -2.31 23.75 -13.40
C ILE A 869 -3.15 23.54 -12.15
N LYS A 870 -2.52 23.12 -11.07
CA LYS A 870 -3.16 22.90 -9.77
C LYS A 870 -2.46 23.74 -8.71
N ALA A 871 -3.22 24.52 -7.96
CA ALA A 871 -2.75 25.30 -6.84
C ALA A 871 -3.52 24.93 -5.58
N SER A 872 -2.82 24.85 -4.46
CA SER A 872 -3.42 24.73 -3.12
C SER A 872 -2.65 25.61 -2.13
N TYR A 873 -3.36 26.10 -1.12
CA TYR A 873 -2.76 26.93 -0.08
C TYR A 873 -3.38 26.63 1.29
N LEU A 874 -2.54 26.31 2.25
CA LEU A 874 -2.98 25.95 3.59
C LEU A 874 -3.04 27.17 4.52
N PHE A 875 -4.24 27.59 4.86
CA PHE A 875 -4.52 28.57 5.89
C PHE A 875 -4.64 27.89 7.26
N ARG A 876 -4.02 28.52 8.28
CA ARG A 876 -4.09 28.05 9.66
C ARG A 876 -4.43 29.17 10.61
N LYS A 877 -5.35 28.87 11.53
CA LYS A 877 -5.72 29.77 12.61
C LYS A 877 -5.80 28.98 13.93
N ASN A 878 -5.14 29.52 14.95
CA ASN A 878 -5.20 28.99 16.30
C ASN A 878 -6.19 29.84 17.11
N PHE A 879 -6.90 29.16 18.04
CA PHE A 879 -7.91 29.80 18.89
C PHE A 879 -7.61 29.53 20.37
#